data_6afa452138726119ac29112794e6581c
#
_entry.id   6afa452138726119ac29112794e6581c
#
_cell.length_a   1.000
_cell.length_b   1.000
_cell.length_c   1.000
_cell.angle_alpha   90.00
_cell.angle_beta   90.00
_cell.angle_gamma   90.00
#
_symmetry.space_group_name_H-M   'P 1'
#
loop_
_entity.id
_entity.type
_entity.pdbx_description
1 polymer ?
#
loop_
_entity_poly.entity_id
_entity_poly.type
_entity_poly.pdbx_seq_one_letter_code
_entity_poly.pdbx_strand_id
1 'polypeptide(L)'
;MAIRKQGKIMFMVLREREGDIQLFCRVNFLGEEAFEEMKDLDMGDWIGVEGNIMRSKRGELSIAVDSFVLLSKSLRPLPEKFHGITDKEMRYRQRYVDMVMNLDVKDVFIKRSKIISACRSYMNAQGYLEVETPILQETLGGANAKPFITHFNALNQECYLRIATELHLKRLLVGGLDRVYEIGRQFRNEGMDATHNPEFTSVEAYCAFSDVEGMKELAMGFIKAGLHAVSDTEVIQYQGNTIDLSGVWRSISMADLVSEVIGEQVDIDTPVERYREILDAKHLEWNEEWGAGKMLFTLYDELCESQILNPTFVCDYPVEVSPLAKRKPSDPRLTDRFELVIAGHEYANAFTELNDPVDQESRFADQVAAKAAGDDEAMEYDYDYVRALEYGMPPAGGIGIGIDRMIMLLTDQPAIRDVLLFPHMRPERNTNNPNKTAVAAAAQTTVEADAPVQVEACEADEVVAAVNAADERDPRAATVAAPVVGQKVDAGITRDQAFELLKAHNSDEFHIHHGLTLEALMRYYAQRHDPENIDFWGIVGLLHDVDWEEFPTVADHALKAAEMLEQVGANPVLTRCIQTHNSDLNKNLPVPECKMEKVLFACDELSGLIQACVLMRPSKSVQDFSVKSLKKKFKDKKFAAGCNRDNIMRGAAVNDMELDDLFASVIEAMKETDPDKDSFQA
;
A
#
# COMPACT_ATOMS: atom_id res chain seq x y z
N MET A 1 12.40 -34.69 9.43
CA MET A 1 11.16 -34.64 8.62
C MET A 1 10.19 -35.79 8.92
N ALA A 2 10.63 -36.93 9.33
CA ALA A 2 9.78 -38.00 9.86
C ALA A 2 10.59 -38.84 10.84
N ILE A 3 9.98 -39.29 11.93
CA ILE A 3 10.58 -40.12 12.95
C ILE A 3 9.65 -41.30 13.22
N ARG A 4 10.16 -42.54 13.10
CA ARG A 4 9.43 -43.79 13.37
C ARG A 4 10.22 -44.63 14.34
N LYS A 5 9.70 -44.82 15.55
CA LYS A 5 10.34 -45.57 16.64
C LYS A 5 9.75 -47.00 16.69
N GLN A 6 10.59 -48.05 16.69
CA GLN A 6 10.20 -49.43 16.81
C GLN A 6 11.16 -50.19 17.73
N GLY A 7 10.91 -50.21 19.02
CA GLY A 7 11.74 -50.87 20.03
C GLY A 7 13.19 -50.37 20.00
N LYS A 8 14.13 -51.27 19.63
CA LYS A 8 15.59 -50.99 19.55
C LYS A 8 16.04 -50.45 18.18
N ILE A 9 15.09 -49.99 17.34
CA ILE A 9 15.36 -49.47 16.01
C ILE A 9 14.56 -48.17 15.83
N MET A 10 15.16 -47.19 15.16
CA MET A 10 14.51 -45.96 14.78
C MET A 10 14.85 -45.63 13.32
N PHE A 11 13.86 -45.17 12.57
CA PHE A 11 14.01 -44.62 11.24
C PHE A 11 13.66 -43.15 11.27
N MET A 12 14.54 -42.33 10.69
CA MET A 12 14.29 -40.92 10.51
C MET A 12 14.50 -40.54 9.06
N VAL A 13 13.89 -39.45 8.61
CA VAL A 13 14.20 -38.83 7.33
C VAL A 13 14.94 -37.52 7.63
N LEU A 14 16.21 -37.52 7.25
CA LEU A 14 17.06 -36.33 7.27
C LEU A 14 16.90 -35.61 5.94
N ARG A 15 16.62 -34.30 5.99
CA ARG A 15 16.56 -33.43 4.81
C ARG A 15 17.87 -32.71 4.64
N GLU A 16 18.45 -32.88 3.47
CA GLU A 16 19.66 -32.23 3.02
C GLU A 16 19.33 -31.19 1.93
N ARG A 17 20.35 -30.48 1.49
CA ARG A 17 20.23 -29.47 0.42
C ARG A 17 19.70 -30.11 -0.88
N GLU A 18 20.17 -31.31 -1.22
CA GLU A 18 19.91 -31.97 -2.50
C GLU A 18 18.83 -33.05 -2.43
N GLY A 19 18.26 -33.29 -1.24
CA GLY A 19 17.19 -34.27 -1.09
C GLY A 19 17.06 -34.85 0.32
N ASP A 20 16.18 -35.84 0.43
CA ASP A 20 15.91 -36.55 1.67
C ASP A 20 16.69 -37.88 1.70
N ILE A 21 17.30 -38.17 2.84
CA ILE A 21 17.95 -39.46 3.07
C ILE A 21 17.39 -40.13 4.34
N GLN A 22 17.21 -41.47 4.30
CA GLN A 22 16.78 -42.22 5.46
C GLN A 22 17.96 -42.45 6.43
N LEU A 23 17.75 -42.23 7.69
CA LEU A 23 18.64 -42.62 8.78
C LEU A 23 18.12 -43.92 9.38
N PHE A 24 19.00 -44.90 9.52
CA PHE A 24 18.76 -46.15 10.19
C PHE A 24 19.56 -46.19 11.48
N CYS A 25 18.86 -46.01 12.59
CA CYS A 25 19.43 -45.90 13.92
C CYS A 25 19.12 -47.15 14.73
N ARG A 26 20.14 -47.79 15.30
CA ARG A 26 20.03 -49.01 16.11
C ARG A 26 20.85 -48.88 17.38
N VAL A 27 20.31 -49.38 18.51
CA VAL A 27 20.99 -49.39 19.80
C VAL A 27 22.37 -50.02 19.70
N ASN A 28 22.51 -51.11 18.90
CA ASN A 28 23.78 -51.84 18.77
C ASN A 28 24.88 -51.04 18.03
N PHE A 29 24.55 -50.00 17.31
CA PHE A 29 25.52 -49.14 16.62
C PHE A 29 25.80 -47.87 17.43
N LEU A 30 24.76 -47.25 17.95
CA LEU A 30 24.82 -45.97 18.67
C LEU A 30 25.20 -46.14 20.15
N GLY A 31 24.96 -47.31 20.77
CA GLY A 31 24.96 -47.49 22.22
C GLY A 31 23.60 -47.12 22.84
N GLU A 32 23.37 -47.53 24.10
CA GLU A 32 22.09 -47.29 24.77
C GLU A 32 21.87 -45.81 25.11
N GLU A 33 22.89 -45.12 25.56
CA GLU A 33 22.82 -43.71 25.98
C GLU A 33 22.48 -42.79 24.80
N ALA A 34 23.26 -42.83 23.70
CA ALA A 34 23.02 -42.02 22.51
C ALA A 34 21.70 -42.38 21.81
N PHE A 35 21.26 -43.65 21.90
CA PHE A 35 19.95 -44.05 21.35
C PHE A 35 18.79 -43.50 22.17
N GLU A 36 18.91 -43.38 23.51
CA GLU A 36 17.91 -42.74 24.36
C GLU A 36 17.85 -41.22 24.09
N GLU A 37 19.00 -40.53 24.01
CA GLU A 37 19.07 -39.12 23.62
C GLU A 37 18.42 -38.86 22.26
N MET A 38 18.64 -39.76 21.31
CA MET A 38 18.03 -39.66 19.97
C MET A 38 16.49 -39.75 19.98
N LYS A 39 15.89 -40.32 21.03
CA LYS A 39 14.43 -40.34 21.21
C LYS A 39 13.83 -38.98 21.56
N ASP A 40 14.62 -38.08 22.07
CA ASP A 40 14.22 -36.72 22.43
C ASP A 40 14.27 -35.76 21.26
N LEU A 41 14.69 -36.25 20.06
CA LEU A 41 14.66 -35.48 18.85
C LEU A 41 13.22 -35.27 18.33
N ASP A 42 12.96 -34.07 17.88
CA ASP A 42 11.72 -33.63 17.28
C ASP A 42 11.86 -33.36 15.77
N MET A 43 10.74 -33.34 15.07
CA MET A 43 10.71 -32.88 13.69
C MET A 43 11.06 -31.38 13.63
N GLY A 44 12.08 -31.03 12.84
CA GLY A 44 12.61 -29.68 12.73
C GLY A 44 13.93 -29.49 13.45
N ASP A 45 14.38 -30.45 14.26
CA ASP A 45 15.73 -30.41 14.84
C ASP A 45 16.80 -30.51 13.74
N TRP A 46 17.88 -29.77 13.91
CA TRP A 46 19.07 -29.87 13.08
C TRP A 46 20.06 -30.78 13.76
N ILE A 47 20.45 -31.82 13.03
CA ILE A 47 21.40 -32.84 13.54
C ILE A 47 22.52 -33.06 12.55
N GLY A 48 23.73 -33.31 13.05
CA GLY A 48 24.82 -33.92 12.30
C GLY A 48 24.85 -35.41 12.58
N VAL A 49 25.09 -36.22 11.55
CA VAL A 49 25.20 -37.66 11.68
C VAL A 49 26.44 -38.20 10.98
N GLU A 50 27.08 -39.16 11.58
CA GLU A 50 28.14 -39.97 10.97
C GLU A 50 27.68 -41.42 10.87
N GLY A 51 28.03 -42.11 9.78
CA GLY A 51 27.64 -43.50 9.58
C GLY A 51 27.95 -44.02 8.20
N ASN A 52 27.56 -45.24 7.95
CA ASN A 52 27.83 -45.94 6.72
C ASN A 52 26.63 -45.98 5.80
N ILE A 53 26.85 -45.75 4.50
CA ILE A 53 25.82 -45.87 3.48
C ILE A 53 25.40 -47.34 3.33
N MET A 54 24.09 -47.56 3.37
CA MET A 54 23.51 -48.88 3.21
C MET A 54 22.20 -48.85 2.42
N ARG A 55 21.77 -50.03 1.92
CA ARG A 55 20.39 -50.20 1.45
C ARG A 55 19.60 -50.99 2.48
N SER A 56 18.43 -50.47 2.84
CA SER A 56 17.49 -51.17 3.71
C SER A 56 16.98 -52.46 3.04
N LYS A 57 16.37 -53.37 3.81
CA LYS A 57 15.76 -54.62 3.26
C LYS A 57 14.70 -54.34 2.18
N ARG A 58 14.16 -53.12 2.12
CA ARG A 58 13.19 -52.67 1.11
C ARG A 58 13.84 -51.90 -0.06
N GLY A 59 15.18 -51.86 -0.10
CA GLY A 59 15.94 -51.18 -1.16
C GLY A 59 16.19 -49.70 -0.94
N GLU A 60 15.66 -49.10 0.15
CA GLU A 60 15.81 -47.66 0.47
C GLU A 60 17.26 -47.33 0.81
N LEU A 61 17.80 -46.28 0.17
CA LEU A 61 19.13 -45.75 0.48
C LEU A 61 19.08 -45.09 1.86
N SER A 62 20.03 -45.51 2.72
CA SER A 62 20.01 -45.14 4.13
C SER A 62 21.42 -44.92 4.66
N ILE A 63 21.56 -44.11 5.70
CA ILE A 63 22.76 -44.05 6.53
C ILE A 63 22.53 -44.92 7.78
N ALA A 64 23.34 -45.96 7.98
CA ALA A 64 23.45 -46.65 9.26
C ALA A 64 24.21 -45.73 10.20
N VAL A 65 23.54 -45.13 11.18
CA VAL A 65 24.08 -44.07 12.03
C VAL A 65 24.95 -44.70 13.13
N ASP A 66 26.21 -44.27 13.17
CA ASP A 66 27.19 -44.66 14.19
C ASP A 66 27.29 -43.60 15.30
N SER A 67 27.12 -42.31 14.95
CA SER A 67 27.08 -41.22 15.92
C SER A 67 26.17 -40.08 15.42
N PHE A 68 25.70 -39.25 16.34
CA PHE A 68 24.97 -38.02 16.01
C PHE A 68 25.30 -36.91 16.99
N VAL A 69 25.03 -35.68 16.55
CA VAL A 69 25.09 -34.47 17.39
C VAL A 69 23.87 -33.58 17.11
N LEU A 70 23.23 -33.12 18.16
CA LEU A 70 22.18 -32.06 18.04
C LEU A 70 22.86 -30.71 17.81
N LEU A 71 22.65 -30.12 16.62
CA LEU A 71 23.20 -28.86 16.20
C LEU A 71 22.31 -27.68 16.64
N SER A 72 20.97 -27.88 16.51
CA SER A 72 19.99 -26.88 16.93
C SER A 72 18.65 -27.55 17.26
N LYS A 73 18.07 -27.19 18.40
CA LYS A 73 16.76 -27.68 18.84
C LYS A 73 15.63 -26.83 18.29
N SER A 74 14.64 -27.47 17.67
CA SER A 74 13.38 -26.85 17.30
C SER A 74 12.46 -26.76 18.52
N LEU A 75 12.18 -25.54 18.98
CA LEU A 75 11.31 -25.31 20.14
C LEU A 75 9.83 -25.22 19.76
N ARG A 76 9.52 -25.07 18.47
CA ARG A 76 8.15 -25.01 17.97
C ARG A 76 7.88 -26.21 17.06
N PRO A 77 6.80 -26.97 17.28
CA PRO A 77 6.45 -28.08 16.42
C PRO A 77 6.17 -27.58 14.99
N LEU A 78 6.69 -28.29 13.99
CA LEU A 78 6.30 -28.04 12.61
C LEU A 78 4.84 -28.45 12.41
N PRO A 79 4.08 -27.75 11.54
CA PRO A 79 2.72 -28.13 11.14
C PRO A 79 2.66 -29.59 10.68
N GLU A 80 1.48 -30.22 10.78
CA GLU A 80 1.33 -31.63 10.40
C GLU A 80 1.71 -31.86 8.92
N LYS A 81 2.55 -32.89 8.69
CA LYS A 81 3.16 -33.20 7.39
C LYS A 81 2.16 -33.50 6.27
N PHE A 82 0.97 -33.99 6.58
CA PHE A 82 0.00 -34.46 5.58
C PHE A 82 -0.77 -33.35 4.87
N HIS A 83 -0.84 -32.15 5.43
CA HIS A 83 -1.58 -31.03 4.86
C HIS A 83 -0.69 -29.80 4.58
N GLY A 84 0.57 -29.79 5.04
CA GLY A 84 1.44 -28.60 4.94
C GLY A 84 0.80 -27.39 5.62
N ILE A 85 1.29 -26.21 5.27
CA ILE A 85 0.58 -24.97 5.59
C ILE A 85 -0.35 -24.66 4.42
N THR A 86 -1.65 -24.88 4.60
CA THR A 86 -2.68 -24.62 3.59
C THR A 86 -3.19 -23.18 3.62
N ASP A 87 -3.12 -22.53 4.76
CA ASP A 87 -3.48 -21.13 4.92
C ASP A 87 -2.48 -20.22 4.17
N LYS A 88 -2.94 -19.56 3.11
CA LYS A 88 -2.14 -18.67 2.28
C LYS A 88 -1.55 -17.50 3.08
N GLU A 89 -2.27 -16.94 4.04
CA GLU A 89 -1.77 -15.83 4.84
C GLU A 89 -0.61 -16.28 5.73
N MET A 90 -0.75 -17.42 6.39
CA MET A 90 0.33 -18.00 7.20
C MET A 90 1.56 -18.35 6.36
N ARG A 91 1.37 -18.87 5.12
CA ARG A 91 2.47 -19.16 4.18
C ARG A 91 3.29 -17.90 3.86
N TYR A 92 2.64 -16.77 3.63
CA TYR A 92 3.32 -15.51 3.34
C TYR A 92 4.03 -14.93 4.57
N ARG A 93 3.40 -14.99 5.75
CA ARG A 93 3.96 -14.47 7.00
C ARG A 93 5.12 -15.30 7.54
N GLN A 94 5.00 -16.61 7.45
CA GLN A 94 6.02 -17.57 7.92
C GLN A 94 6.67 -18.28 6.75
N ARG A 95 7.19 -17.53 5.79
CA ARG A 95 7.82 -18.08 4.58
C ARG A 95 8.93 -19.07 4.88
N TYR A 96 9.67 -18.88 5.97
CA TYR A 96 10.69 -19.80 6.44
C TYR A 96 10.12 -21.17 6.82
N VAL A 97 8.90 -21.24 7.37
CA VAL A 97 8.21 -22.52 7.64
C VAL A 97 7.62 -23.10 6.35
N ASP A 98 7.01 -22.24 5.51
CA ASP A 98 6.46 -22.64 4.20
C ASP A 98 7.53 -23.33 3.33
N MET A 99 8.73 -22.77 3.22
CA MET A 99 9.84 -23.38 2.47
C MET A 99 10.34 -24.71 3.05
N VAL A 100 10.16 -24.94 4.35
CA VAL A 100 10.49 -26.21 4.98
C VAL A 100 9.42 -27.28 4.67
N MET A 101 8.16 -26.87 4.66
CA MET A 101 7.02 -27.78 4.49
C MET A 101 6.69 -28.05 3.03
N ASN A 102 6.75 -27.03 2.18
CA ASN A 102 6.36 -27.02 0.77
C ASN A 102 7.62 -26.80 -0.10
N LEU A 103 8.18 -27.85 -0.64
CA LEU A 103 9.44 -27.79 -1.40
C LEU A 103 9.31 -27.08 -2.74
N ASP A 104 8.13 -27.15 -3.35
CA ASP A 104 7.78 -26.43 -4.57
C ASP A 104 7.91 -24.92 -4.37
N VAL A 105 7.55 -24.39 -3.21
CA VAL A 105 7.74 -22.97 -2.85
C VAL A 105 9.22 -22.60 -2.83
N LYS A 106 10.07 -23.46 -2.27
CA LYS A 106 11.53 -23.25 -2.27
C LYS A 106 12.10 -23.22 -3.69
N ASP A 107 11.57 -24.09 -4.58
CA ASP A 107 12.00 -24.16 -5.97
C ASP A 107 11.70 -22.87 -6.75
N VAL A 108 10.56 -22.21 -6.49
CA VAL A 108 10.24 -20.90 -7.08
C VAL A 108 11.35 -19.88 -6.79
N PHE A 109 11.83 -19.77 -5.56
CA PHE A 109 12.88 -18.82 -5.20
C PHE A 109 14.25 -19.18 -5.76
N ILE A 110 14.54 -20.49 -5.91
CA ILE A 110 15.74 -20.96 -6.61
C ILE A 110 15.66 -20.55 -8.10
N LYS A 111 14.51 -20.79 -8.74
CA LYS A 111 14.26 -20.38 -10.13
C LYS A 111 14.37 -18.85 -10.28
N ARG A 112 13.75 -18.07 -9.38
CA ARG A 112 13.88 -16.62 -9.36
C ARG A 112 15.34 -16.16 -9.42
N SER A 113 16.18 -16.73 -8.57
CA SER A 113 17.62 -16.40 -8.55
C SER A 113 18.33 -16.74 -9.85
N LYS A 114 18.03 -17.93 -10.44
CA LYS A 114 18.59 -18.35 -11.73
C LYS A 114 18.15 -17.43 -12.88
N ILE A 115 16.86 -17.08 -12.93
CA ILE A 115 16.28 -16.17 -13.93
C ILE A 115 17.00 -14.82 -13.90
N ILE A 116 17.06 -14.18 -12.72
CA ILE A 116 17.71 -12.87 -12.58
C ILE A 116 19.20 -12.95 -12.98
N SER A 117 19.91 -14.03 -12.60
CA SER A 117 21.31 -14.22 -12.99
C SER A 117 21.48 -14.35 -14.50
N ALA A 118 20.61 -15.11 -15.17
CA ALA A 118 20.63 -15.27 -16.63
C ALA A 118 20.31 -13.96 -17.35
N CYS A 119 19.34 -13.20 -16.86
CA CYS A 119 19.01 -11.87 -17.39
C CYS A 119 20.20 -10.90 -17.29
N ARG A 120 20.89 -10.85 -16.14
CA ARG A 120 22.14 -10.07 -16.01
C ARG A 120 23.21 -10.49 -17.02
N SER A 121 23.40 -11.81 -17.15
CA SER A 121 24.37 -12.33 -18.11
C SER A 121 24.02 -11.94 -19.55
N TYR A 122 22.73 -11.95 -19.90
CA TYR A 122 22.25 -11.49 -21.19
C TYR A 122 22.55 -10.00 -21.41
N MET A 123 22.19 -9.14 -20.45
CA MET A 123 22.45 -7.69 -20.55
C MET A 123 23.94 -7.38 -20.71
N ASN A 124 24.79 -8.03 -19.90
CA ASN A 124 26.25 -7.89 -20.02
C ASN A 124 26.78 -8.36 -21.38
N ALA A 125 26.24 -9.46 -21.94
CA ALA A 125 26.61 -9.94 -23.27
C ALA A 125 26.17 -9.00 -24.40
N GLN A 126 25.07 -8.22 -24.19
CA GLN A 126 24.64 -7.16 -25.10
C GLN A 126 25.44 -5.85 -24.94
N GLY A 127 26.42 -5.83 -24.03
CA GLY A 127 27.30 -4.69 -23.81
C GLY A 127 26.68 -3.58 -22.93
N TYR A 128 25.65 -3.89 -22.17
CA TYR A 128 25.11 -2.96 -21.18
C TYR A 128 25.94 -2.96 -19.90
N LEU A 129 26.10 -1.80 -19.31
CA LEU A 129 26.74 -1.58 -18.01
C LEU A 129 25.67 -1.57 -16.91
N GLU A 130 25.77 -2.43 -15.90
CA GLU A 130 24.93 -2.37 -14.69
C GLU A 130 25.38 -1.19 -13.83
N VAL A 131 24.45 -0.34 -13.44
CA VAL A 131 24.70 0.84 -12.61
C VAL A 131 23.74 0.87 -11.44
N GLU A 132 24.03 1.72 -10.46
CA GLU A 132 23.15 1.99 -9.31
C GLU A 132 22.85 3.49 -9.25
N THR A 133 21.56 3.82 -9.11
CA THR A 133 21.10 5.20 -8.98
C THR A 133 20.42 5.40 -7.61
N PRO A 134 20.24 6.65 -7.14
CA PRO A 134 19.68 6.91 -5.81
C PRO A 134 18.27 6.32 -5.62
N ILE A 135 18.06 5.67 -4.49
CA ILE A 135 16.72 5.26 -4.02
C ILE A 135 15.99 6.46 -3.43
N LEU A 136 16.68 7.31 -2.66
CA LEU A 136 16.15 8.57 -2.15
C LEU A 136 16.28 9.64 -3.22
N GLN A 137 15.17 10.24 -3.62
CA GLN A 137 15.09 11.27 -4.66
C GLN A 137 14.53 12.56 -4.08
N GLU A 138 15.00 13.70 -4.60
CA GLU A 138 14.53 15.02 -4.22
C GLU A 138 13.31 15.46 -5.05
N THR A 139 13.15 14.89 -6.24
CA THR A 139 12.07 15.20 -7.19
C THR A 139 11.40 13.91 -7.65
N LEU A 140 10.08 13.90 -7.70
CA LEU A 140 9.29 12.77 -8.17
C LEU A 140 9.22 12.78 -9.69
N GLY A 141 9.62 11.67 -10.35
CA GLY A 141 9.55 11.56 -11.80
C GLY A 141 9.90 10.18 -12.35
N GLY A 142 9.74 10.02 -13.67
CA GLY A 142 10.01 8.78 -14.41
C GLY A 142 8.84 7.80 -14.51
N ALA A 143 7.74 8.06 -13.81
CA ALA A 143 6.50 7.28 -13.92
C ALA A 143 5.33 8.09 -13.34
N ASN A 144 4.10 7.69 -13.65
CA ASN A 144 2.91 8.17 -12.97
C ASN A 144 2.58 7.19 -11.84
N ALA A 145 2.88 7.56 -10.60
CA ALA A 145 2.63 6.73 -9.42
C ALA A 145 2.72 7.55 -8.15
N LYS A 146 2.00 7.12 -7.11
CA LYS A 146 2.03 7.75 -5.81
C LYS A 146 3.30 7.36 -5.03
N PRO A 147 4.13 8.32 -4.55
CA PRO A 147 5.39 8.03 -3.87
C PRO A 147 5.20 7.67 -2.40
N PHE A 148 6.21 7.00 -1.82
CA PHE A 148 6.46 7.04 -0.38
C PHE A 148 7.30 8.28 -0.06
N ILE A 149 6.82 9.09 0.85
CA ILE A 149 7.49 10.32 1.30
C ILE A 149 8.29 10.02 2.57
N THR A 150 9.48 10.58 2.68
CA THR A 150 10.34 10.49 3.87
C THR A 150 11.07 11.81 4.11
N HIS A 151 11.66 11.97 5.30
CA HIS A 151 12.38 13.18 5.68
C HIS A 151 13.87 12.92 5.86
N PHE A 152 14.73 13.70 5.20
CA PHE A 152 16.18 13.65 5.36
C PHE A 152 16.61 14.63 6.46
N ASN A 153 16.75 14.15 7.67
CA ASN A 153 17.02 14.96 8.87
C ASN A 153 18.24 15.88 8.75
N ALA A 154 19.33 15.42 8.13
CA ALA A 154 20.57 16.20 8.04
C ALA A 154 20.43 17.47 7.16
N LEU A 155 19.56 17.42 6.16
CA LEU A 155 19.29 18.53 5.25
C LEU A 155 17.97 19.25 5.58
N ASN A 156 17.18 18.69 6.51
CA ASN A 156 15.83 19.15 6.82
C ASN A 156 14.98 19.27 5.54
N GLN A 157 14.97 18.18 4.74
CA GLN A 157 14.39 18.14 3.42
C GLN A 157 13.48 16.94 3.27
N GLU A 158 12.32 17.12 2.65
CA GLU A 158 11.48 16.05 2.18
C GLU A 158 12.14 15.32 1.02
N CYS A 159 12.05 14.00 1.00
CA CYS A 159 12.55 13.14 -0.05
C CYS A 159 11.54 12.06 -0.38
N TYR A 160 11.64 11.51 -1.57
CA TYR A 160 10.79 10.44 -2.07
C TYR A 160 11.58 9.14 -2.19
N LEU A 161 10.96 8.00 -1.89
CA LEU A 161 11.48 6.73 -2.38
C LEU A 161 11.16 6.63 -3.88
N ARG A 162 12.14 6.30 -4.70
CA ARG A 162 12.02 6.27 -6.17
C ARG A 162 10.86 5.40 -6.65
N ILE A 163 10.11 5.90 -7.62
CA ILE A 163 9.05 5.17 -8.32
C ILE A 163 9.54 4.56 -9.65
N ALA A 164 10.66 5.07 -10.19
CA ALA A 164 11.36 4.66 -11.40
C ALA A 164 12.82 5.08 -11.34
N THR A 165 13.68 4.50 -12.19
CA THR A 165 15.09 4.88 -12.34
C THR A 165 15.36 5.69 -13.62
N GLU A 166 14.36 5.86 -14.47
CA GLU A 166 14.37 6.42 -15.81
C GLU A 166 15.20 7.70 -15.94
N LEU A 167 14.83 8.76 -15.20
CA LEU A 167 15.46 10.08 -15.38
C LEU A 167 16.94 10.09 -15.01
N HIS A 168 17.34 9.27 -14.05
CA HIS A 168 18.75 9.12 -13.68
C HIS A 168 19.54 8.36 -14.74
N LEU A 169 19.00 7.27 -15.30
CA LEU A 169 19.65 6.48 -16.33
C LEU A 169 19.82 7.29 -17.65
N LYS A 170 18.82 8.11 -17.99
CA LYS A 170 18.92 9.03 -19.13
C LYS A 170 20.00 10.09 -18.95
N ARG A 171 20.21 10.62 -17.73
CA ARG A 171 21.32 11.52 -17.43
C ARG A 171 22.68 10.85 -17.67
N LEU A 172 22.79 9.53 -17.47
CA LEU A 172 24.02 8.79 -17.77
C LEU A 172 24.31 8.70 -19.28
N LEU A 173 23.25 8.65 -20.13
CA LEU A 173 23.42 8.75 -21.59
C LEU A 173 24.01 10.13 -22.00
N VAL A 174 23.53 11.21 -21.38
CA VAL A 174 24.11 12.55 -21.56
C VAL A 174 25.60 12.56 -21.15
N GLY A 175 25.93 11.82 -20.08
CA GLY A 175 27.30 11.64 -19.60
C GLY A 175 28.18 10.75 -20.47
N GLY A 176 27.64 10.15 -21.56
CA GLY A 176 28.39 9.31 -22.51
C GLY A 176 28.48 7.84 -22.15
N LEU A 177 27.64 7.32 -21.25
CA LEU A 177 27.47 5.89 -21.02
C LEU A 177 26.41 5.34 -21.99
N ASP A 178 26.88 4.82 -23.14
CA ASP A 178 25.99 4.49 -24.27
C ASP A 178 24.94 3.42 -24.00
N ARG A 179 25.19 2.49 -23.06
CA ARG A 179 24.30 1.40 -22.71
C ARG A 179 24.33 1.15 -21.22
N VAL A 180 23.24 1.46 -20.54
CA VAL A 180 23.13 1.32 -19.08
C VAL A 180 21.88 0.56 -18.70
N TYR A 181 21.93 -0.18 -17.59
CA TYR A 181 20.76 -0.77 -16.98
C TYR A 181 20.89 -0.82 -15.47
N GLU A 182 19.76 -0.88 -14.79
CA GLU A 182 19.68 -1.13 -13.36
C GLU A 182 18.59 -2.16 -13.07
N ILE A 183 18.92 -3.21 -12.29
CA ILE A 183 17.93 -4.10 -11.69
C ILE A 183 17.77 -3.69 -10.24
N GLY A 184 16.64 -3.07 -9.91
CA GLY A 184 16.45 -2.48 -8.60
C GLY A 184 15.02 -2.54 -8.08
N ARG A 185 14.87 -2.12 -6.81
CA ARG A 185 13.57 -1.94 -6.17
C ARG A 185 12.98 -0.59 -6.55
N GLN A 186 11.68 -0.63 -6.88
CA GLN A 186 10.84 0.54 -7.05
C GLN A 186 9.77 0.54 -5.95
N PHE A 187 9.28 1.73 -5.60
CA PHE A 187 8.38 1.94 -4.46
C PHE A 187 7.19 2.76 -4.93
N ARG A 188 5.98 2.18 -4.88
CA ARG A 188 4.73 2.86 -5.23
C ARG A 188 3.74 2.71 -4.09
N ASN A 189 3.30 3.83 -3.53
CA ASN A 189 2.41 3.88 -2.37
C ASN A 189 0.94 3.71 -2.79
N GLU A 190 0.65 2.59 -3.41
CA GLU A 190 -0.62 2.22 -3.98
C GLU A 190 -1.22 0.98 -3.30
N GLY A 191 -2.34 0.48 -3.83
CA GLY A 191 -2.99 -0.72 -3.32
C GLY A 191 -2.14 -1.99 -3.47
N MET A 192 -2.48 -3.02 -2.70
CA MET A 192 -1.88 -4.34 -2.78
C MET A 192 -2.92 -5.34 -3.26
N ASP A 193 -2.66 -6.02 -4.39
CA ASP A 193 -3.51 -7.07 -4.95
C ASP A 193 -2.70 -8.32 -5.36
N ALA A 194 -3.20 -9.07 -6.33
CA ALA A 194 -2.52 -10.27 -6.84
C ALA A 194 -1.29 -9.92 -7.67
N THR A 195 -1.26 -8.78 -8.34
CA THR A 195 -0.23 -8.37 -9.30
C THR A 195 0.59 -7.17 -8.83
N HIS A 196 0.13 -6.46 -7.78
CA HIS A 196 0.78 -5.26 -7.26
C HIS A 196 1.25 -5.44 -5.81
N ASN A 197 2.46 -4.96 -5.54
CA ASN A 197 3.06 -4.87 -4.21
C ASN A 197 3.74 -3.49 -4.10
N PRO A 198 3.66 -2.80 -2.96
CA PRO A 198 4.18 -1.43 -2.83
C PRO A 198 5.69 -1.32 -3.05
N GLU A 199 6.40 -2.42 -2.92
CA GLU A 199 7.82 -2.58 -3.23
C GLU A 199 7.97 -3.75 -4.20
N PHE A 200 8.53 -3.51 -5.39
CA PHE A 200 8.70 -4.52 -6.43
C PHE A 200 10.05 -4.35 -7.15
N THR A 201 10.46 -5.38 -7.90
CA THR A 201 11.69 -5.37 -8.67
C THR A 201 11.40 -5.15 -10.14
N SER A 202 12.06 -4.16 -10.75
CA SER A 202 12.11 -3.97 -12.20
C SER A 202 13.54 -3.94 -12.70
N VAL A 203 13.71 -4.09 -14.00
CA VAL A 203 14.89 -3.66 -14.73
C VAL A 203 14.50 -2.50 -15.61
N GLU A 204 15.30 -1.47 -15.63
CA GLU A 204 15.25 -0.41 -16.62
C GLU A 204 16.58 -0.35 -17.37
N ALA A 205 16.51 -0.19 -18.70
CA ALA A 205 17.67 -0.18 -19.57
C ALA A 205 17.53 0.86 -20.68
N TYR A 206 18.62 1.57 -20.97
CA TYR A 206 18.68 2.64 -21.96
C TYR A 206 19.88 2.43 -22.88
N CYS A 207 19.67 2.64 -24.20
CA CYS A 207 20.68 2.43 -25.21
C CYS A 207 20.72 3.61 -26.18
N ALA A 208 21.84 4.31 -26.20
CA ALA A 208 22.12 5.35 -27.20
C ALA A 208 22.15 4.77 -28.62
N PHE A 209 21.65 5.54 -29.59
CA PHE A 209 21.53 5.17 -30.99
C PHE A 209 20.68 3.92 -31.26
N SER A 210 19.76 3.64 -30.36
CA SER A 210 18.68 2.64 -30.48
C SER A 210 17.33 3.34 -30.56
N ASP A 211 16.27 2.56 -30.82
CA ASP A 211 14.89 3.01 -30.94
C ASP A 211 13.92 1.95 -30.39
N VAL A 212 12.62 2.15 -30.58
CA VAL A 212 11.57 1.25 -30.15
C VAL A 212 11.73 -0.17 -30.71
N GLU A 213 12.25 -0.34 -31.93
CA GLU A 213 12.46 -1.68 -32.52
C GLU A 213 13.62 -2.41 -31.86
N GLY A 214 14.72 -1.72 -31.55
CA GLY A 214 15.81 -2.27 -30.76
C GLY A 214 15.36 -2.70 -29.36
N MET A 215 14.38 -1.99 -28.77
CA MET A 215 13.82 -2.35 -27.47
C MET A 215 12.90 -3.58 -27.53
N LYS A 216 12.20 -3.82 -28.66
CA LYS A 216 11.46 -5.09 -28.89
C LYS A 216 12.40 -6.30 -28.91
N GLU A 217 13.52 -6.19 -29.61
CA GLU A 217 14.56 -7.25 -29.66
C GLU A 217 15.14 -7.51 -28.27
N LEU A 218 15.44 -6.44 -27.51
CA LEU A 218 15.95 -6.52 -26.16
C LEU A 218 14.96 -7.21 -25.23
N ALA A 219 13.65 -6.85 -25.27
CA ALA A 219 12.59 -7.45 -24.48
C ALA A 219 12.47 -8.96 -24.74
N MET A 220 12.41 -9.35 -26.01
CA MET A 220 12.35 -10.76 -26.41
C MET A 220 13.56 -11.55 -25.89
N GLY A 221 14.77 -11.03 -26.10
CA GLY A 221 16.01 -11.67 -25.70
C GLY A 221 16.13 -11.80 -24.18
N PHE A 222 15.72 -10.76 -23.45
CA PHE A 222 15.74 -10.74 -21.98
C PHE A 222 14.81 -11.78 -21.37
N ILE A 223 13.55 -11.85 -21.83
CA ILE A 223 12.56 -12.81 -21.34
C ILE A 223 12.97 -14.24 -21.70
N LYS A 224 13.45 -14.48 -22.94
CA LYS A 224 13.95 -15.79 -23.36
C LYS A 224 15.18 -16.24 -22.58
N ALA A 225 16.10 -15.33 -22.26
CA ALA A 225 17.25 -15.65 -21.41
C ALA A 225 16.82 -16.12 -20.01
N GLY A 226 15.81 -15.45 -19.42
CA GLY A 226 15.20 -15.86 -18.17
C GLY A 226 14.51 -17.23 -18.27
N LEU A 227 13.75 -17.46 -19.33
CA LEU A 227 13.05 -18.71 -19.61
C LEU A 227 14.04 -19.90 -19.71
N HIS A 228 15.09 -19.79 -20.52
CA HIS A 228 16.05 -20.85 -20.76
C HIS A 228 16.88 -21.20 -19.51
N ALA A 229 16.88 -20.36 -18.48
CA ALA A 229 17.49 -20.68 -17.19
C ALA A 229 16.71 -21.71 -16.36
N VAL A 230 15.41 -21.92 -16.70
CA VAL A 230 14.49 -22.75 -15.91
C VAL A 230 13.62 -23.69 -16.74
N SER A 231 13.65 -23.58 -18.06
CA SER A 231 12.87 -24.42 -19.00
C SER A 231 13.67 -24.73 -20.27
N ASP A 232 13.48 -25.93 -20.79
CA ASP A 232 14.03 -26.38 -22.07
C ASP A 232 13.08 -26.12 -23.26
N THR A 233 11.88 -25.58 -23.01
CA THR A 233 10.86 -25.28 -24.02
C THR A 233 10.41 -23.82 -23.94
N GLU A 234 10.15 -23.23 -25.11
CA GLU A 234 9.59 -21.87 -25.24
C GLU A 234 8.06 -21.84 -25.19
N VAL A 235 7.39 -23.00 -25.03
CA VAL A 235 5.96 -23.08 -24.77
C VAL A 235 5.75 -23.46 -23.31
N ILE A 236 5.09 -22.59 -22.57
CA ILE A 236 4.89 -22.74 -21.12
C ILE A 236 3.40 -22.83 -20.76
N GLN A 237 3.13 -23.33 -19.56
CA GLN A 237 1.80 -23.26 -18.96
C GLN A 237 1.77 -22.11 -17.96
N TYR A 238 0.74 -21.29 -18.00
CA TYR A 238 0.52 -20.24 -17.03
C TYR A 238 -0.97 -20.13 -16.70
N GLN A 239 -1.31 -20.40 -15.45
CA GLN A 239 -2.68 -20.37 -14.91
C GLN A 239 -3.70 -21.12 -15.78
N GLY A 240 -3.29 -22.30 -16.27
CA GLY A 240 -4.12 -23.17 -17.10
C GLY A 240 -4.13 -22.84 -18.60
N ASN A 241 -3.48 -21.77 -19.01
CA ASN A 241 -3.33 -21.39 -20.42
C ASN A 241 -1.97 -21.81 -20.97
N THR A 242 -1.93 -22.15 -22.25
CA THR A 242 -0.68 -22.40 -22.97
C THR A 242 -0.19 -21.11 -23.60
N ILE A 243 1.00 -20.66 -23.20
CA ILE A 243 1.64 -19.44 -23.72
C ILE A 243 2.80 -19.85 -24.61
N ASP A 244 2.81 -19.40 -25.85
CA ASP A 244 3.87 -19.63 -26.81
C ASP A 244 4.81 -18.43 -26.87
N LEU A 245 6.01 -18.55 -26.30
CA LEU A 245 7.07 -17.56 -26.33
C LEU A 245 8.06 -17.77 -27.50
N SER A 246 7.78 -18.75 -28.36
CA SER A 246 8.64 -19.04 -29.52
C SER A 246 8.42 -18.05 -30.66
N GLY A 247 9.32 -18.07 -31.64
CA GLY A 247 9.15 -17.34 -32.89
C GLY A 247 9.16 -15.83 -32.75
N VAL A 248 8.41 -15.18 -33.68
CA VAL A 248 8.22 -13.72 -33.75
C VAL A 248 6.92 -13.37 -33.03
N TRP A 249 6.98 -12.43 -32.11
CA TRP A 249 5.82 -11.98 -31.34
C TRP A 249 4.98 -10.99 -32.15
N ARG A 250 3.68 -11.02 -31.95
CA ARG A 250 2.74 -10.11 -32.60
C ARG A 250 3.07 -8.66 -32.28
N SER A 251 2.97 -7.78 -33.28
CA SER A 251 3.01 -6.33 -33.11
C SER A 251 1.79 -5.72 -33.77
N ILE A 252 1.06 -4.86 -33.03
CA ILE A 252 -0.19 -4.25 -33.47
C ILE A 252 -0.31 -2.83 -32.89
N SER A 253 -0.88 -1.89 -33.66
CA SER A 253 -1.18 -0.58 -33.10
C SER A 253 -2.33 -0.67 -32.08
N MET A 254 -2.33 0.24 -31.09
CA MET A 254 -3.44 0.33 -30.12
C MET A 254 -4.77 0.56 -30.83
N ALA A 255 -4.83 1.43 -31.82
CA ALA A 255 -6.04 1.72 -32.58
C ALA A 255 -6.58 0.51 -33.35
N ASP A 256 -5.71 -0.27 -34.00
CA ASP A 256 -6.12 -1.49 -34.69
C ASP A 256 -6.62 -2.55 -33.70
N LEU A 257 -5.93 -2.72 -32.54
CA LEU A 257 -6.34 -3.67 -31.51
C LEU A 257 -7.71 -3.30 -30.92
N VAL A 258 -7.93 -2.02 -30.60
CA VAL A 258 -9.23 -1.54 -30.12
C VAL A 258 -10.29 -1.77 -31.17
N SER A 259 -10.00 -1.44 -32.45
CA SER A 259 -10.93 -1.66 -33.56
C SER A 259 -11.32 -3.13 -33.73
N GLU A 260 -10.35 -4.06 -33.60
CA GLU A 260 -10.63 -5.51 -33.61
C GLU A 260 -11.60 -5.92 -32.49
N VAL A 261 -11.40 -5.40 -31.29
CA VAL A 261 -12.18 -5.81 -30.10
C VAL A 261 -13.57 -5.20 -30.07
N ILE A 262 -13.71 -3.92 -30.44
CA ILE A 262 -15.04 -3.27 -30.45
C ILE A 262 -15.84 -3.57 -31.69
N GLY A 263 -15.20 -4.04 -32.79
CA GLY A 263 -15.83 -4.34 -34.07
C GLY A 263 -16.15 -3.10 -34.91
N GLU A 264 -15.50 -1.98 -34.65
CA GLU A 264 -15.64 -0.71 -35.35
C GLU A 264 -14.27 -0.06 -35.52
N GLN A 265 -14.00 0.52 -36.70
CA GLN A 265 -12.73 1.21 -36.93
C GLN A 265 -12.67 2.52 -36.16
N VAL A 266 -11.65 2.62 -35.30
CA VAL A 266 -11.34 3.83 -34.54
C VAL A 266 -9.84 4.13 -34.61
N ASP A 267 -9.48 5.41 -34.58
CA ASP A 267 -8.10 5.88 -34.56
C ASP A 267 -8.00 7.29 -33.93
N ILE A 268 -6.83 7.90 -33.96
CA ILE A 268 -6.61 9.23 -33.38
C ILE A 268 -7.40 10.35 -34.13
N ASP A 269 -7.92 10.09 -35.29
CA ASP A 269 -8.76 11.02 -36.09
C ASP A 269 -10.26 10.85 -35.76
N THR A 270 -10.63 9.82 -35.02
CA THR A 270 -12.03 9.59 -34.62
C THR A 270 -12.48 10.75 -33.69
N PRO A 271 -13.65 11.38 -34.00
CA PRO A 271 -14.19 12.48 -33.24
C PRO A 271 -14.39 12.10 -31.72
N VAL A 272 -14.09 13.04 -30.83
CA VAL A 272 -14.26 12.86 -29.38
C VAL A 272 -15.68 12.46 -29.00
N GLU A 273 -16.68 13.03 -29.69
CA GLU A 273 -18.11 12.70 -29.52
C GLU A 273 -18.40 11.22 -29.82
N ARG A 274 -17.73 10.67 -30.85
CA ARG A 274 -17.88 9.24 -31.17
C ARG A 274 -17.25 8.35 -30.10
N TYR A 275 -16.09 8.73 -29.56
CA TYR A 275 -15.48 8.04 -28.43
C TYR A 275 -16.37 8.04 -27.20
N ARG A 276 -17.00 9.18 -26.86
CA ARG A 276 -17.98 9.28 -25.76
C ARG A 276 -19.17 8.32 -25.96
N GLU A 277 -19.72 8.27 -27.15
CA GLU A 277 -20.82 7.31 -27.50
C GLU A 277 -20.38 5.85 -27.30
N ILE A 278 -19.14 5.50 -27.71
CA ILE A 278 -18.60 4.14 -27.55
C ILE A 278 -18.38 3.82 -26.06
N LEU A 279 -17.77 4.73 -25.28
CA LEU A 279 -17.53 4.56 -23.84
C LEU A 279 -18.84 4.41 -23.09
N ASP A 280 -19.85 5.24 -23.38
CA ASP A 280 -21.20 5.15 -22.81
C ASP A 280 -21.87 3.79 -23.14
N ALA A 281 -21.77 3.34 -24.38
CA ALA A 281 -22.31 2.06 -24.80
C ALA A 281 -21.63 0.85 -24.14
N LYS A 282 -20.37 1.02 -23.70
CA LYS A 282 -19.59 0.02 -22.97
C LYS A 282 -19.67 0.20 -21.44
N HIS A 283 -20.39 1.23 -20.95
CA HIS A 283 -20.51 1.58 -19.54
C HIS A 283 -19.19 1.95 -18.86
N LEU A 284 -18.29 2.58 -19.62
CA LEU A 284 -17.00 3.06 -19.15
C LEU A 284 -17.08 4.55 -18.79
N GLU A 285 -16.34 4.94 -17.77
CA GLU A 285 -16.28 6.33 -17.31
C GLU A 285 -15.38 7.16 -18.24
N TRP A 286 -15.74 8.41 -18.47
CA TRP A 286 -14.95 9.37 -19.22
C TRP A 286 -15.12 10.79 -18.63
N ASN A 287 -14.19 11.69 -18.95
CA ASN A 287 -14.21 13.08 -18.52
C ASN A 287 -14.31 14.00 -19.75
N GLU A 288 -15.02 15.13 -19.61
CA GLU A 288 -15.21 16.12 -20.67
C GLU A 288 -13.88 16.72 -21.18
N GLU A 289 -12.86 16.75 -20.34
CA GLU A 289 -11.53 17.28 -20.64
C GLU A 289 -10.63 16.29 -21.42
N TRP A 290 -11.03 15.02 -21.54
CA TRP A 290 -10.23 14.03 -22.24
C TRP A 290 -10.28 14.22 -23.75
N GLY A 291 -9.08 14.20 -24.38
CA GLY A 291 -8.94 14.13 -25.82
C GLY A 291 -9.16 12.72 -26.38
N ALA A 292 -9.15 12.62 -27.70
CA ALA A 292 -9.33 11.34 -28.41
C ALA A 292 -8.30 10.29 -28.00
N GLY A 293 -7.05 10.71 -27.77
CA GLY A 293 -5.97 9.83 -27.35
C GLY A 293 -6.20 9.19 -25.99
N LYS A 294 -6.62 9.96 -24.98
CA LYS A 294 -6.95 9.42 -23.66
C LYS A 294 -8.15 8.47 -23.70
N MET A 295 -9.16 8.78 -24.51
CA MET A 295 -10.34 7.92 -24.67
C MET A 295 -10.00 6.61 -25.39
N LEU A 296 -9.16 6.65 -26.44
CA LEU A 296 -8.64 5.46 -27.11
C LEU A 296 -7.85 4.58 -26.13
N PHE A 297 -6.98 5.19 -25.31
CA PHE A 297 -6.23 4.47 -24.28
C PHE A 297 -7.17 3.80 -23.27
N THR A 298 -8.21 4.50 -22.81
CA THR A 298 -9.20 3.93 -21.88
C THR A 298 -9.91 2.71 -22.46
N LEU A 299 -10.28 2.75 -23.75
CA LEU A 299 -10.87 1.57 -24.43
C LEU A 299 -9.88 0.40 -24.51
N TYR A 300 -8.60 0.68 -24.75
CA TYR A 300 -7.55 -0.35 -24.75
C TYR A 300 -7.38 -0.99 -23.39
N ASP A 301 -7.20 -0.19 -22.36
CA ASP A 301 -6.95 -0.60 -20.99
C ASP A 301 -8.09 -1.48 -20.44
N GLU A 302 -9.33 -1.00 -20.59
CA GLU A 302 -10.50 -1.64 -20.02
C GLU A 302 -11.01 -2.87 -20.82
N LEU A 303 -10.80 -2.90 -22.15
CA LEU A 303 -11.44 -3.89 -23.01
C LEU A 303 -10.46 -4.84 -23.71
N CYS A 304 -9.21 -4.44 -23.94
CA CYS A 304 -8.33 -5.17 -24.83
C CYS A 304 -7.20 -5.89 -24.14
N GLU A 305 -6.53 -5.27 -23.16
CA GLU A 305 -5.34 -5.81 -22.50
C GLU A 305 -5.58 -7.19 -21.94
N SER A 306 -6.65 -7.36 -21.17
CA SER A 306 -7.01 -8.63 -20.51
C SER A 306 -7.31 -9.79 -21.47
N GLN A 307 -7.57 -9.52 -22.75
CA GLN A 307 -7.86 -10.53 -23.77
C GLN A 307 -6.60 -11.05 -24.48
N ILE A 308 -5.46 -10.40 -24.32
CA ILE A 308 -4.20 -10.78 -24.96
C ILE A 308 -3.60 -11.98 -24.25
N LEU A 309 -3.52 -13.12 -24.92
CA LEU A 309 -2.96 -14.35 -24.35
C LEU A 309 -1.47 -14.52 -24.65
N ASN A 310 -1.10 -14.52 -25.94
CA ASN A 310 0.29 -14.70 -26.37
C ASN A 310 1.04 -13.36 -26.44
N PRO A 311 2.39 -13.36 -26.39
CA PRO A 311 3.18 -12.14 -26.42
C PRO A 311 2.78 -11.20 -27.56
N THR A 312 2.39 -10.00 -27.22
CA THR A 312 1.94 -8.98 -28.18
C THR A 312 2.51 -7.62 -27.80
N PHE A 313 3.21 -7.00 -28.71
CA PHE A 313 3.62 -5.60 -28.64
C PHE A 313 2.45 -4.74 -29.10
N VAL A 314 1.84 -4.02 -28.17
CA VAL A 314 0.83 -2.99 -28.48
C VAL A 314 1.55 -1.68 -28.67
N CYS A 315 1.42 -1.07 -29.84
CA CYS A 315 2.26 0.06 -30.29
C CYS A 315 1.42 1.33 -30.49
N ASP A 316 2.12 2.44 -30.77
CA ASP A 316 1.53 3.70 -31.25
C ASP A 316 0.60 4.34 -30.21
N TYR A 317 1.13 4.50 -28.99
CA TYR A 317 0.42 5.17 -27.90
C TYR A 317 0.22 6.66 -28.18
N PRO A 318 -0.91 7.26 -27.80
CA PRO A 318 -1.12 8.70 -27.87
C PRO A 318 -0.12 9.49 -27.02
N VAL A 319 0.26 10.68 -27.50
CA VAL A 319 1.13 11.61 -26.77
C VAL A 319 0.54 12.00 -25.42
N GLU A 320 -0.78 12.14 -25.33
CA GLU A 320 -1.53 12.50 -24.11
C GLU A 320 -1.22 11.59 -22.92
N VAL A 321 -0.90 10.31 -23.19
CA VAL A 321 -0.59 9.30 -22.15
C VAL A 321 0.86 8.85 -22.18
N SER A 322 1.78 9.62 -22.81
CA SER A 322 3.17 9.23 -23.00
C SER A 322 4.13 10.41 -22.83
N PRO A 323 4.26 10.97 -21.60
CA PRO A 323 4.96 12.24 -21.38
C PRO A 323 6.48 12.21 -21.62
N LEU A 324 7.11 11.03 -21.65
CA LEU A 324 8.56 10.84 -21.78
C LEU A 324 8.98 10.21 -23.12
N ALA A 325 7.99 9.80 -23.93
CA ALA A 325 8.24 9.15 -25.22
C ALA A 325 8.31 10.16 -26.38
N LYS A 326 9.17 9.88 -27.36
CA LYS A 326 9.33 10.69 -28.55
C LYS A 326 8.11 10.59 -29.49
N ARG A 327 7.70 11.72 -30.07
CA ARG A 327 6.62 11.77 -31.06
C ARG A 327 7.00 10.97 -32.29
N LYS A 328 6.05 10.22 -32.84
CA LYS A 328 6.23 9.47 -34.07
C LYS A 328 6.37 10.43 -35.25
N PRO A 329 7.42 10.32 -36.11
CA PRO A 329 7.62 11.25 -37.21
C PRO A 329 6.48 11.24 -38.25
N SER A 330 5.80 10.11 -38.41
CA SER A 330 4.67 9.96 -39.35
C SER A 330 3.37 10.60 -38.87
N ASP A 331 3.15 10.64 -37.54
CA ASP A 331 2.02 11.30 -36.88
C ASP A 331 2.42 11.79 -35.50
N PRO A 332 2.68 13.10 -35.33
CA PRO A 332 3.15 13.66 -34.07
C PRO A 332 2.14 13.63 -32.91
N ARG A 333 0.92 13.15 -33.12
CA ARG A 333 -0.09 12.91 -32.06
C ARG A 333 0.13 11.56 -31.37
N LEU A 334 0.93 10.68 -31.99
CA LEU A 334 1.32 9.37 -31.51
C LEU A 334 2.79 9.37 -31.08
N THR A 335 3.20 8.36 -30.31
CA THR A 335 4.56 8.15 -29.87
C THR A 335 5.11 6.82 -30.39
N ASP A 336 6.45 6.77 -30.58
CA ASP A 336 7.17 5.52 -30.80
C ASP A 336 7.32 4.77 -29.47
N ARG A 337 6.22 4.16 -29.00
CA ARG A 337 6.09 3.44 -27.73
C ARG A 337 5.40 2.10 -27.96
N PHE A 338 5.79 1.10 -27.19
CA PHE A 338 5.00 -0.13 -27.03
C PHE A 338 4.89 -0.55 -25.57
N GLU A 339 3.84 -1.28 -25.27
CA GLU A 339 3.76 -2.17 -24.13
C GLU A 339 3.76 -3.63 -24.59
N LEU A 340 4.50 -4.48 -23.90
CA LEU A 340 4.50 -5.91 -24.11
C LEU A 340 3.49 -6.55 -23.17
N VAL A 341 2.42 -7.09 -23.73
CA VAL A 341 1.37 -7.77 -22.98
C VAL A 341 1.45 -9.26 -23.21
N ILE A 342 1.36 -10.05 -22.13
CA ILE A 342 1.30 -11.52 -22.15
C ILE A 342 0.28 -11.96 -21.09
N ALA A 343 -0.59 -12.88 -21.44
CA ALA A 343 -1.60 -13.44 -20.52
C ALA A 343 -2.43 -12.36 -19.78
N GLY A 344 -2.78 -11.28 -20.51
CA GLY A 344 -3.61 -10.19 -19.99
C GLY A 344 -2.91 -9.23 -19.04
N HIS A 345 -1.58 -9.18 -19.04
CA HIS A 345 -0.79 -8.29 -18.18
C HIS A 345 0.38 -7.67 -18.92
N GLU A 346 0.68 -6.42 -18.63
CA GLU A 346 1.89 -5.72 -19.05
C GLU A 346 3.15 -6.34 -18.42
N TYR A 347 4.17 -6.63 -19.24
CA TYR A 347 5.48 -7.12 -18.83
C TYR A 347 6.61 -6.14 -19.07
N ALA A 348 6.49 -5.35 -20.14
CA ALA A 348 7.46 -4.33 -20.48
C ALA A 348 6.79 -3.11 -21.08
N ASN A 349 7.38 -1.93 -20.81
CA ASN A 349 7.04 -0.65 -21.43
C ASN A 349 8.32 -0.05 -22.02
N ALA A 350 8.27 0.35 -23.28
CA ALA A 350 9.45 0.84 -23.96
C ALA A 350 9.11 1.86 -25.05
N PHE A 351 10.03 2.77 -25.29
CA PHE A 351 9.85 3.80 -26.32
C PHE A 351 11.19 4.32 -26.85
N THR A 352 11.11 4.97 -28.01
CA THR A 352 12.16 5.90 -28.44
C THR A 352 12.11 7.11 -27.53
N GLU A 353 13.25 7.46 -26.93
CA GLU A 353 13.33 8.48 -25.89
C GLU A 353 13.13 9.89 -26.44
N LEU A 354 12.33 10.68 -25.71
CA LEU A 354 12.24 12.11 -25.95
C LEU A 354 13.57 12.76 -25.54
N ASN A 355 14.26 13.33 -26.51
CA ASN A 355 15.56 13.97 -26.33
C ASN A 355 15.59 15.46 -26.72
N ASP A 356 14.41 16.03 -27.00
CA ASP A 356 14.22 17.47 -27.23
C ASP A 356 13.90 18.16 -25.91
N PRO A 357 14.78 19.03 -25.35
CA PRO A 357 14.54 19.71 -24.08
C PRO A 357 13.32 20.62 -24.10
N VAL A 358 12.99 21.23 -25.25
CA VAL A 358 11.84 22.16 -25.36
C VAL A 358 10.51 21.43 -25.34
N ASP A 359 10.39 20.28 -26.06
CA ASP A 359 9.19 19.41 -25.97
C ASP A 359 9.08 18.81 -24.58
N GLN A 360 10.19 18.38 -23.95
CA GLN A 360 10.17 17.83 -22.59
C GLN A 360 9.72 18.84 -21.53
N GLU A 361 10.21 20.08 -21.63
CA GLU A 361 9.80 21.17 -20.74
C GLU A 361 8.29 21.43 -20.83
N SER A 362 7.74 21.46 -22.06
CA SER A 362 6.30 21.63 -22.26
C SER A 362 5.50 20.50 -21.62
N ARG A 363 5.94 19.23 -21.77
CA ARG A 363 5.23 18.10 -21.19
C ARG A 363 5.31 18.06 -19.67
N PHE A 364 6.41 18.49 -19.07
CA PHE A 364 6.47 18.63 -17.62
C PHE A 364 5.55 19.75 -17.11
N ALA A 365 5.42 20.85 -17.86
CA ALA A 365 4.46 21.89 -17.53
C ALA A 365 3.00 21.37 -17.56
N ASP A 366 2.67 20.52 -18.55
CA ASP A 366 1.36 19.86 -18.62
C ASP A 366 1.11 18.92 -17.43
N GLN A 367 2.15 18.16 -16.99
CA GLN A 367 2.06 17.29 -15.82
C GLN A 367 1.84 18.10 -14.53
N VAL A 368 2.56 19.22 -14.35
CA VAL A 368 2.36 20.12 -13.20
C VAL A 368 0.94 20.70 -13.20
N ALA A 369 0.40 21.05 -14.37
CA ALA A 369 -0.98 21.50 -14.49
C ALA A 369 -1.99 20.42 -14.12
N ALA A 370 -1.76 19.16 -14.55
CA ALA A 370 -2.58 18.01 -14.18
C ALA A 370 -2.53 17.74 -12.66
N LYS A 371 -1.34 17.84 -12.04
CA LYS A 371 -1.18 17.73 -10.58
C LYS A 371 -1.94 18.81 -9.84
N ALA A 372 -1.90 20.06 -10.31
CA ALA A 372 -2.67 21.17 -9.75
C ALA A 372 -4.18 20.99 -9.93
N ALA A 373 -4.62 20.24 -10.94
CA ALA A 373 -6.01 19.87 -11.17
C ALA A 373 -6.47 18.65 -10.35
N GLY A 374 -5.59 18.03 -9.55
CA GLY A 374 -5.91 16.95 -8.61
C GLY A 374 -5.46 15.55 -9.06
N ASP A 375 -4.56 15.45 -10.02
CA ASP A 375 -3.91 14.19 -10.39
C ASP A 375 -2.69 13.94 -9.48
N ASP A 376 -2.89 13.19 -8.39
CA ASP A 376 -1.85 12.86 -7.40
C ASP A 376 -0.71 12.00 -7.96
N GLU A 377 -0.89 11.39 -9.13
CA GLU A 377 0.10 10.52 -9.79
C GLU A 377 0.97 11.27 -10.81
N ALA A 378 0.57 12.50 -11.17
CA ALA A 378 1.29 13.32 -12.11
C ALA A 378 2.70 13.68 -11.62
N MET A 379 3.66 13.68 -12.55
CA MET A 379 5.08 13.96 -12.26
C MET A 379 5.30 15.42 -11.85
N GLU A 380 6.37 15.63 -11.10
CA GLU A 380 6.89 16.95 -10.79
C GLU A 380 7.77 17.47 -11.95
N TYR A 381 8.00 18.79 -11.94
CA TYR A 381 8.93 19.41 -12.90
C TYR A 381 10.37 19.15 -12.46
N ASP A 382 11.07 18.24 -13.16
CA ASP A 382 12.50 17.99 -12.93
C ASP A 382 13.37 18.97 -13.75
N TYR A 383 13.70 20.10 -13.15
CA TYR A 383 14.55 21.12 -13.77
C TYR A 383 15.95 20.60 -14.11
N ASP A 384 16.53 19.75 -13.27
CA ASP A 384 17.85 19.18 -13.50
C ASP A 384 17.87 18.21 -14.69
N TYR A 385 16.78 17.48 -14.90
CA TYR A 385 16.64 16.63 -16.07
C TYR A 385 16.52 17.43 -17.38
N VAL A 386 15.70 18.50 -17.40
CA VAL A 386 15.61 19.39 -18.58
C VAL A 386 16.96 20.00 -18.87
N ARG A 387 17.67 20.52 -17.86
CA ARG A 387 19.03 21.04 -17.99
C ARG A 387 20.01 19.98 -18.52
N ALA A 388 19.89 18.72 -18.12
CA ALA A 388 20.72 17.65 -18.66
C ALA A 388 20.45 17.44 -20.16
N LEU A 389 19.18 17.46 -20.61
CA LEU A 389 18.83 17.39 -22.02
C LEU A 389 19.41 18.56 -22.84
N GLU A 390 19.50 19.77 -22.28
CA GLU A 390 20.09 20.93 -22.92
C GLU A 390 21.60 20.77 -23.25
N TYR A 391 22.31 19.89 -22.50
CA TYR A 391 23.70 19.50 -22.85
C TYR A 391 23.75 18.51 -24.01
N GLY A 392 22.60 17.93 -24.41
CA GLY A 392 22.46 17.05 -25.56
C GLY A 392 22.41 15.57 -25.16
N MET A 393 21.25 14.96 -25.18
CA MET A 393 21.08 13.52 -25.08
C MET A 393 21.06 12.90 -26.45
N PRO A 394 21.86 11.83 -26.73
CA PRO A 394 21.82 11.15 -28.01
C PRO A 394 20.40 10.55 -28.26
N PRO A 395 19.97 10.33 -29.52
CA PRO A 395 18.83 9.50 -29.79
C PRO A 395 18.98 8.14 -29.07
N ALA A 396 17.96 7.68 -28.40
CA ALA A 396 18.06 6.48 -27.57
C ALA A 396 16.74 5.72 -27.54
N GLY A 397 16.81 4.42 -27.25
CA GLY A 397 15.69 3.60 -26.85
C GLY A 397 15.80 3.24 -25.39
N GLY A 398 14.67 3.23 -24.68
CA GLY A 398 14.58 2.82 -23.28
C GLY A 398 13.48 1.81 -23.04
N ILE A 399 13.67 0.98 -22.03
CA ILE A 399 12.73 -0.08 -21.65
C ILE A 399 12.70 -0.32 -20.14
N GLY A 400 11.51 -0.46 -19.58
CA GLY A 400 11.26 -1.01 -18.25
C GLY A 400 10.63 -2.39 -18.34
N ILE A 401 11.13 -3.38 -17.57
CA ILE A 401 10.56 -4.74 -17.50
C ILE A 401 10.29 -5.10 -16.05
N GLY A 402 9.07 -5.53 -15.75
CA GLY A 402 8.67 -6.01 -14.43
C GLY A 402 9.24 -7.39 -14.11
N ILE A 403 10.30 -7.47 -13.30
CA ILE A 403 10.97 -8.73 -12.95
C ILE A 403 10.03 -9.66 -12.18
N ASP A 404 9.28 -9.15 -11.23
CA ASP A 404 8.37 -9.98 -10.41
C ASP A 404 7.27 -10.61 -11.27
N ARG A 405 6.64 -9.83 -12.17
CA ARG A 405 5.65 -10.35 -13.12
C ARG A 405 6.25 -11.40 -14.05
N MET A 406 7.45 -11.15 -14.61
CA MET A 406 8.15 -12.12 -15.43
C MET A 406 8.41 -13.43 -14.69
N ILE A 407 8.78 -13.37 -13.42
CA ILE A 407 8.99 -14.58 -12.60
C ILE A 407 7.67 -15.30 -12.32
N MET A 408 6.56 -14.57 -12.08
CA MET A 408 5.22 -15.19 -11.97
C MET A 408 4.91 -16.01 -13.22
N LEU A 409 5.09 -15.43 -14.41
CA LEU A 409 4.87 -16.10 -15.69
C LEU A 409 5.74 -17.36 -15.84
N LEU A 410 7.06 -17.22 -15.66
CA LEU A 410 8.03 -18.29 -15.89
C LEU A 410 8.02 -19.41 -14.84
N THR A 411 7.34 -19.21 -13.72
CA THR A 411 7.23 -20.18 -12.62
C THR A 411 5.78 -20.61 -12.32
N ASP A 412 4.83 -20.20 -13.16
CA ASP A 412 3.40 -20.46 -13.01
C ASP A 412 2.85 -20.07 -11.63
N GLN A 413 3.16 -18.84 -11.19
CA GLN A 413 2.66 -18.34 -9.92
C GLN A 413 1.52 -17.34 -10.13
N PRO A 414 0.37 -17.50 -9.44
CA PRO A 414 -0.82 -16.66 -9.65
C PRO A 414 -0.72 -15.27 -9.00
N ALA A 415 0.21 -15.06 -8.08
CA ALA A 415 0.29 -13.79 -7.35
C ALA A 415 1.74 -13.36 -7.10
N ILE A 416 1.97 -12.05 -7.12
CA ILE A 416 3.27 -11.43 -6.86
C ILE A 416 3.84 -11.85 -5.50
N ARG A 417 2.99 -12.08 -4.49
CA ARG A 417 3.38 -12.56 -3.17
C ARG A 417 3.97 -13.97 -3.20
N ASP A 418 3.64 -14.79 -4.19
CA ASP A 418 4.20 -16.14 -4.34
C ASP A 418 5.66 -16.11 -4.80
N VAL A 419 6.08 -15.04 -5.49
CA VAL A 419 7.45 -14.85 -5.97
C VAL A 419 8.28 -13.90 -5.12
N LEU A 420 7.72 -13.31 -4.06
CA LEU A 420 8.42 -12.50 -3.07
C LEU A 420 8.69 -13.31 -1.80
N LEU A 421 9.96 -13.25 -1.31
CA LEU A 421 10.34 -13.97 -0.07
C LEU A 421 9.56 -13.46 1.13
N PHE A 422 9.49 -12.14 1.30
CA PHE A 422 8.82 -11.47 2.40
C PHE A 422 7.91 -10.36 1.85
N PRO A 423 6.71 -10.70 1.36
CA PRO A 423 5.76 -9.71 0.86
C PRO A 423 5.22 -8.84 2.00
N HIS A 424 4.86 -7.60 1.69
CA HIS A 424 4.13 -6.76 2.63
C HIS A 424 2.77 -7.38 2.95
N MET A 425 2.46 -7.43 4.25
CA MET A 425 1.22 -8.02 4.76
C MET A 425 0.56 -7.03 5.73
N ARG A 426 -0.77 -7.05 5.78
CA ARG A 426 -1.48 -6.30 6.83
C ARG A 426 -1.00 -6.75 8.21
N PRO A 427 -0.90 -5.85 9.21
CA PRO A 427 -0.54 -6.24 10.57
C PRO A 427 -1.44 -7.37 11.10
N GLU A 428 -0.84 -8.33 11.78
CA GLU A 428 -1.62 -9.35 12.51
C GLU A 428 -2.37 -8.69 13.66
N ARG A 429 -3.65 -9.04 13.82
CA ARG A 429 -4.50 -8.46 14.89
C ARG A 429 -4.07 -8.90 16.30
N ASN A 430 -3.34 -10.03 16.44
CA ASN A 430 -2.95 -10.64 17.72
C ASN A 430 -1.48 -11.08 17.70
N THR A 431 -0.52 -10.19 17.60
CA THR A 431 0.86 -10.57 17.85
C THR A 431 1.29 -10.05 19.22
N ASN A 432 1.76 -10.97 20.08
CA ASN A 432 2.71 -10.68 21.17
C ASN A 432 4.04 -10.19 20.54
N ASN A 433 3.99 -9.13 19.75
CA ASN A 433 5.18 -8.47 19.22
C ASN A 433 5.73 -7.59 20.35
N PRO A 434 6.91 -7.92 20.94
CA PRO A 434 7.48 -7.13 22.02
C PRO A 434 7.74 -5.66 21.64
N ASN A 435 7.86 -5.34 20.34
CA ASN A 435 7.96 -3.95 19.88
C ASN A 435 6.60 -3.23 19.90
N LYS A 436 5.48 -3.95 19.69
CA LYS A 436 4.13 -3.43 19.98
C LYS A 436 3.81 -3.53 21.46
N THR A 437 4.38 -4.52 22.17
CA THR A 437 4.25 -4.67 23.63
C THR A 437 5.21 -3.73 24.37
N ALA A 438 6.32 -3.28 23.79
CA ALA A 438 7.19 -2.27 24.42
C ALA A 438 6.58 -0.87 24.32
N VAL A 439 5.89 -0.54 23.26
CA VAL A 439 5.03 0.66 23.19
C VAL A 439 3.77 0.48 24.06
N ALA A 440 3.21 -0.74 24.15
CA ALA A 440 2.12 -1.08 25.07
C ALA A 440 2.60 -1.43 26.49
N ALA A 441 3.84 -1.87 26.73
CA ALA A 441 4.39 -2.17 28.05
C ALA A 441 5.13 -0.98 28.67
N ALA A 442 5.49 0.03 27.93
CA ALA A 442 5.66 1.38 28.48
C ALA A 442 4.32 1.94 29.01
N ALA A 443 3.18 1.43 28.47
CA ALA A 443 1.83 1.70 28.94
C ALA A 443 1.28 0.63 29.92
N GLN A 444 1.96 -0.50 30.16
CA GLN A 444 1.52 -1.60 31.02
C GLN A 444 2.63 -2.08 31.95
N THR A 445 3.07 -1.23 32.87
CA THR A 445 3.54 -1.75 34.15
C THR A 445 2.31 -1.83 35.06
N THR A 446 1.85 -3.05 35.24
CA THR A 446 0.91 -3.64 36.18
C THR A 446 -0.44 -4.04 35.62
N VAL A 447 -0.69 -5.31 35.51
CA VAL A 447 -1.67 -6.18 36.13
C VAL A 447 -1.79 -7.52 35.37
N GLU A 448 -1.86 -8.61 36.12
CA GLU A 448 -1.82 -10.02 35.72
C GLU A 448 -3.04 -10.49 34.91
N ALA A 449 -2.82 -11.61 34.22
CA ALA A 449 -3.67 -12.28 33.24
C ALA A 449 -4.95 -12.92 33.81
N ASP A 450 -5.97 -13.02 32.96
CA ASP A 450 -6.68 -14.30 32.72
C ASP A 450 -7.48 -14.31 31.41
N ALA A 451 -7.23 -15.41 30.64
CA ALA A 451 -8.02 -16.14 29.65
C ALA A 451 -8.73 -15.47 28.45
N PRO A 452 -8.72 -16.13 27.26
CA PRO A 452 -9.19 -15.55 26.00
C PRO A 452 -10.70 -15.74 25.76
N VAL A 453 -11.36 -14.71 25.27
CA VAL A 453 -12.74 -14.77 24.74
C VAL A 453 -12.71 -14.65 23.22
N GLN A 454 -13.31 -15.63 22.56
CA GLN A 454 -13.62 -15.59 21.12
C GLN A 454 -14.69 -14.55 20.84
N VAL A 455 -14.54 -13.75 19.80
CA VAL A 455 -15.54 -12.77 19.37
C VAL A 455 -16.14 -13.25 18.05
N GLU A 456 -17.35 -13.77 18.13
CA GLU A 456 -18.29 -13.85 17.01
C GLU A 456 -18.94 -12.47 16.79
N ALA A 457 -19.44 -12.24 15.57
CA ALA A 457 -20.02 -10.95 15.18
C ALA A 457 -21.24 -10.61 16.04
N CYS A 458 -21.15 -9.53 16.83
CA CYS A 458 -22.24 -9.05 17.68
C CYS A 458 -23.19 -8.10 16.94
N GLU A 459 -24.48 -8.29 17.16
CA GLU A 459 -25.56 -7.37 16.77
C GLU A 459 -25.59 -6.14 17.70
N ALA A 460 -26.20 -5.04 17.24
CA ALA A 460 -26.13 -3.72 17.88
C ALA A 460 -26.56 -3.66 19.36
N ASP A 461 -27.39 -4.60 19.82
CA ASP A 461 -27.91 -4.62 21.19
C ASP A 461 -26.89 -5.05 22.26
N GLU A 462 -25.83 -5.78 21.88
CA GLU A 462 -24.75 -6.17 22.81
C GLU A 462 -23.72 -5.04 23.07
N VAL A 463 -23.58 -4.09 22.15
CA VAL A 463 -22.68 -2.93 22.31
C VAL A 463 -23.20 -1.99 23.39
N VAL A 464 -24.53 -1.83 23.50
CA VAL A 464 -25.15 -0.97 24.53
C VAL A 464 -24.95 -1.56 25.93
N ALA A 465 -24.94 -2.89 26.07
CA ALA A 465 -24.68 -3.55 27.34
C ALA A 465 -23.23 -3.47 27.80
N ALA A 466 -22.27 -3.45 26.85
CA ALA A 466 -20.85 -3.31 27.15
C ALA A 466 -20.45 -1.88 27.55
N VAL A 467 -21.17 -0.86 27.08
CA VAL A 467 -20.96 0.55 27.46
C VAL A 467 -21.36 0.82 28.92
N ASN A 468 -22.28 0.05 29.46
CA ASN A 468 -22.77 0.19 30.84
C ASN A 468 -22.04 -0.69 31.86
N ALA A 469 -21.11 -1.56 31.43
CA ALA A 469 -20.22 -2.28 32.34
C ALA A 469 -19.09 -1.35 32.83
N ALA A 470 -19.05 -1.09 34.10
CA ALA A 470 -18.18 -0.12 34.79
C ALA A 470 -16.72 -0.20 34.33
N ASP A 471 -16.27 0.87 33.76
CA ASP A 471 -14.90 1.13 33.33
C ASP A 471 -14.05 1.48 34.59
N GLU A 472 -13.18 0.58 34.99
CA GLU A 472 -12.21 0.84 36.08
C GLU A 472 -11.07 1.75 35.58
N ARG A 473 -11.35 3.06 35.46
CA ARG A 473 -10.33 4.07 35.14
C ARG A 473 -9.65 4.58 36.40
N ASP A 474 -8.38 4.95 36.27
CA ASP A 474 -7.62 5.59 37.38
C ASP A 474 -8.37 6.86 37.83
N PRO A 475 -8.82 6.93 39.07
CA PRO A 475 -9.57 8.09 39.59
C PRO A 475 -8.76 9.40 39.60
N ARG A 476 -7.48 9.37 39.27
CA ARG A 476 -6.61 10.55 39.17
C ARG A 476 -6.70 11.24 37.80
N ALA A 477 -7.32 10.63 36.79
CA ALA A 477 -7.42 11.19 35.43
C ALA A 477 -8.45 12.34 35.31
N ALA A 478 -9.29 12.59 36.31
CA ALA A 478 -10.27 13.67 36.31
C ALA A 478 -10.28 14.40 37.66
N THR A 479 -9.32 15.30 37.86
CA THR A 479 -9.32 16.20 39.04
C THR A 479 -10.26 17.38 38.89
N VAL A 480 -10.76 17.69 37.68
CA VAL A 480 -11.65 18.79 37.37
C VAL A 480 -13.04 18.25 37.02
N ALA A 481 -14.08 18.74 37.67
CA ALA A 481 -15.45 18.30 37.42
C ALA A 481 -15.97 18.79 36.04
N ALA A 482 -16.83 17.99 35.40
CA ALA A 482 -17.51 18.37 34.19
C ALA A 482 -18.40 19.62 34.41
N PRO A 483 -18.55 20.52 33.44
CA PRO A 483 -19.42 21.69 33.55
C PRO A 483 -20.87 21.28 33.70
N VAL A 484 -21.60 22.03 34.53
CA VAL A 484 -23.03 21.80 34.77
C VAL A 484 -23.82 22.61 33.77
N VAL A 485 -24.72 21.97 33.02
CA VAL A 485 -25.61 22.64 32.05
C VAL A 485 -26.43 23.74 32.73
N GLY A 486 -26.48 24.93 32.11
CA GLY A 486 -27.20 26.10 32.64
C GLY A 486 -26.41 26.89 33.69
N GLN A 487 -25.19 26.53 34.04
CA GLN A 487 -24.27 27.39 34.79
C GLN A 487 -23.27 28.05 33.82
N LYS A 488 -23.14 29.34 33.87
CA LYS A 488 -22.22 30.09 33.01
C LYS A 488 -20.77 29.67 33.33
N VAL A 489 -20.05 29.26 32.31
CA VAL A 489 -18.62 28.85 32.38
C VAL A 489 -17.78 29.91 31.66
N ASP A 490 -16.69 30.33 32.30
CA ASP A 490 -15.71 31.22 31.70
C ASP A 490 -14.55 30.35 31.17
N ALA A 491 -14.20 30.53 29.88
CA ALA A 491 -13.08 29.82 29.26
C ALA A 491 -11.70 30.28 29.75
N GLY A 492 -11.63 31.44 30.41
CA GLY A 492 -10.36 32.08 30.82
C GLY A 492 -9.66 32.81 29.66
N ILE A 493 -10.06 32.56 28.42
CA ILE A 493 -9.53 33.16 27.19
C ILE A 493 -10.68 33.59 26.27
N THR A 494 -10.43 34.58 25.45
CA THR A 494 -11.39 35.01 24.44
C THR A 494 -11.32 34.15 23.19
N ARG A 495 -12.37 34.18 22.36
CA ARG A 495 -12.39 33.49 21.06
C ARG A 495 -11.20 33.86 20.16
N ASP A 496 -10.83 35.17 20.15
CA ASP A 496 -9.72 35.66 19.33
C ASP A 496 -8.36 35.09 19.85
N GLN A 497 -8.18 35.04 21.17
CA GLN A 497 -7.00 34.42 21.78
C GLN A 497 -6.96 32.91 21.47
N ALA A 498 -8.09 32.22 21.49
CA ALA A 498 -8.20 30.83 21.12
C ALA A 498 -7.81 30.59 19.65
N PHE A 499 -8.26 31.46 18.74
CA PHE A 499 -7.94 31.35 17.32
C PHE A 499 -6.45 31.65 17.03
N GLU A 500 -5.87 32.64 17.69
CA GLU A 500 -4.41 32.89 17.59
C GLU A 500 -3.60 31.71 18.16
N LEU A 501 -4.06 31.06 19.25
CA LEU A 501 -3.43 29.87 19.78
C LEU A 501 -3.49 28.69 18.78
N LEU A 502 -4.66 28.45 18.18
CA LEU A 502 -4.80 27.42 17.15
C LEU A 502 -3.80 27.63 16.01
N LYS A 503 -3.71 28.85 15.47
CA LYS A 503 -2.78 29.19 14.38
C LYS A 503 -1.30 29.14 14.79
N ALA A 504 -0.98 29.32 16.05
CA ALA A 504 0.39 29.25 16.55
C ALA A 504 0.93 27.83 16.55
N HIS A 505 0.04 26.82 16.69
CA HIS A 505 0.38 25.41 16.80
C HIS A 505 -0.07 24.58 15.59
N ASN A 506 -0.85 25.16 14.66
CA ASN A 506 -1.31 24.48 13.46
C ASN A 506 -1.10 25.40 12.24
N SER A 507 -0.36 24.91 11.27
CA SER A 507 -0.03 25.62 10.02
C SER A 507 -0.81 25.11 8.82
N ASP A 508 -1.34 23.88 8.86
CA ASP A 508 -2.14 23.28 7.81
C ASP A 508 -3.54 23.89 7.79
N GLU A 509 -3.92 24.41 6.64
CA GLU A 509 -5.26 25.00 6.43
C GLU A 509 -6.38 24.00 6.71
N PHE A 510 -6.15 22.72 6.50
CA PHE A 510 -7.13 21.68 6.79
C PHE A 510 -7.43 21.57 8.30
N HIS A 511 -6.42 21.58 9.18
CA HIS A 511 -6.60 21.50 10.62
C HIS A 511 -7.26 22.78 11.18
N ILE A 512 -6.85 23.95 10.66
CA ILE A 512 -7.50 25.21 11.02
C ILE A 512 -8.98 25.18 10.60
N HIS A 513 -9.28 24.71 9.39
CA HIS A 513 -10.65 24.60 8.88
C HIS A 513 -11.47 23.58 9.69
N HIS A 514 -10.88 22.47 10.11
CA HIS A 514 -11.51 21.47 10.98
C HIS A 514 -11.89 22.09 12.33
N GLY A 515 -10.99 22.81 12.97
CA GLY A 515 -11.26 23.55 14.21
C GLY A 515 -12.41 24.56 14.07
N LEU A 516 -12.43 25.33 12.96
CA LEU A 516 -13.52 26.28 12.67
C LEU A 516 -14.87 25.56 12.42
N THR A 517 -14.85 24.41 11.78
CA THR A 517 -16.04 23.58 11.58
C THR A 517 -16.60 23.09 12.91
N LEU A 518 -15.74 22.59 13.79
CA LEU A 518 -16.15 22.13 15.13
C LEU A 518 -16.61 23.31 15.99
N GLU A 519 -15.98 24.51 15.89
CA GLU A 519 -16.49 25.73 16.55
C GLU A 519 -17.94 25.98 16.14
N ALA A 520 -18.22 25.96 14.83
CA ALA A 520 -19.57 26.24 14.31
C ALA A 520 -20.61 25.21 14.75
N LEU A 521 -20.25 23.92 14.69
CA LEU A 521 -21.09 22.82 15.15
C LEU A 521 -21.39 22.92 16.66
N MET A 522 -20.36 23.15 17.47
CA MET A 522 -20.52 23.24 18.91
C MET A 522 -21.41 24.44 19.30
N ARG A 523 -21.29 25.61 18.62
CA ARG A 523 -22.16 26.76 18.78
C ARG A 523 -23.62 26.43 18.40
N TYR A 524 -23.84 25.69 17.32
CA TYR A 524 -25.14 25.24 16.85
C TYR A 524 -25.85 24.37 17.91
N TYR A 525 -25.15 23.40 18.48
CA TYR A 525 -25.71 22.55 19.53
C TYR A 525 -25.87 23.28 20.85
N ALA A 526 -24.98 24.20 21.21
CA ALA A 526 -25.08 25.02 22.42
C ALA A 526 -26.35 25.87 22.42
N GLN A 527 -26.73 26.45 21.30
CA GLN A 527 -27.99 27.22 21.19
C GLN A 527 -29.22 26.39 21.59
N ARG A 528 -29.20 25.07 21.41
CA ARG A 528 -30.30 24.17 21.70
C ARG A 528 -30.23 23.52 23.09
N HIS A 529 -29.04 23.33 23.62
CA HIS A 529 -28.81 22.55 24.83
C HIS A 529 -28.28 23.35 26.01
N ASP A 530 -27.56 24.49 25.77
CA ASP A 530 -26.93 25.30 26.81
C ASP A 530 -26.67 26.74 26.32
N PRO A 531 -27.76 27.52 26.07
CA PRO A 531 -27.66 28.83 25.43
C PRO A 531 -26.86 29.87 26.24
N GLU A 532 -26.63 29.64 27.53
CA GLU A 532 -25.80 30.54 28.38
C GLU A 532 -24.30 30.37 28.10
N ASN A 533 -23.88 29.32 27.44
CA ASN A 533 -22.48 28.91 27.24
C ASN A 533 -22.07 28.78 25.75
N ILE A 534 -22.76 29.42 24.81
CA ILE A 534 -22.50 29.32 23.36
C ILE A 534 -21.04 29.62 23.03
N ASP A 535 -20.45 30.64 23.61
CA ASP A 535 -19.07 31.04 23.38
C ASP A 535 -18.08 29.99 23.96
N PHE A 536 -18.39 29.47 25.13
CA PHE A 536 -17.56 28.44 25.75
C PHE A 536 -17.54 27.16 24.91
N TRP A 537 -18.70 26.66 24.45
CA TRP A 537 -18.81 25.52 23.57
C TRP A 537 -18.04 25.73 22.26
N GLY A 538 -18.13 26.93 21.68
CA GLY A 538 -17.41 27.32 20.47
C GLY A 538 -15.89 27.23 20.66
N ILE A 539 -15.37 27.78 21.78
CA ILE A 539 -13.92 27.72 22.09
C ILE A 539 -13.45 26.28 22.30
N VAL A 540 -14.26 25.42 22.94
CA VAL A 540 -13.97 23.99 23.09
C VAL A 540 -13.82 23.32 21.72
N GLY A 541 -14.78 23.55 20.80
CA GLY A 541 -14.72 23.00 19.44
C GLY A 541 -13.54 23.53 18.63
N LEU A 542 -13.23 24.83 18.77
CA LEU A 542 -12.12 25.46 18.05
C LEU A 542 -10.75 24.89 18.44
N LEU A 543 -10.56 24.53 19.70
CA LEU A 543 -9.27 24.14 20.27
C LEU A 543 -9.13 22.64 20.55
N HIS A 544 -10.12 21.80 20.17
CA HIS A 544 -10.07 20.36 20.51
C HIS A 544 -8.79 19.67 20.01
N ASP A 545 -8.30 20.04 18.82
CA ASP A 545 -7.10 19.54 18.16
C ASP A 545 -5.92 20.53 18.16
N VAL A 546 -5.84 21.43 19.13
CA VAL A 546 -4.82 22.50 19.15
C VAL A 546 -3.38 21.96 19.12
N ASP A 547 -3.15 20.75 19.65
CA ASP A 547 -1.84 20.09 19.75
C ASP A 547 -1.59 19.06 18.63
N TRP A 548 -2.53 18.86 17.69
CA TRP A 548 -2.48 17.74 16.73
C TRP A 548 -1.27 17.76 15.81
N GLU A 549 -0.89 18.91 15.23
CA GLU A 549 0.25 18.97 14.32
C GLU A 549 1.60 18.73 15.03
N GLU A 550 1.73 19.19 16.27
CA GLU A 550 2.96 19.01 17.04
C GLU A 550 3.05 17.65 17.73
N PHE A 551 1.89 17.08 18.11
CA PHE A 551 1.81 15.83 18.89
C PHE A 551 0.77 14.86 18.34
N PRO A 552 0.94 14.34 17.09
CA PRO A 552 -0.06 13.50 16.40
C PRO A 552 -0.12 12.06 16.90
N THR A 553 0.48 11.76 18.05
CA THR A 553 0.42 10.40 18.61
C THR A 553 -0.76 10.27 19.56
N VAL A 554 -1.41 9.10 19.57
CA VAL A 554 -2.52 8.80 20.50
C VAL A 554 -2.12 9.00 21.96
N ALA A 555 -0.83 8.83 22.29
CA ALA A 555 -0.33 8.97 23.66
C ALA A 555 -0.24 10.42 24.11
N ASP A 556 0.09 11.33 23.22
CA ASP A 556 0.40 12.74 23.52
C ASP A 556 -0.76 13.67 23.19
N HIS A 557 -1.51 13.38 22.11
CA HIS A 557 -2.64 14.18 21.66
C HIS A 557 -3.71 14.35 22.74
N ALA A 558 -4.22 15.55 22.86
CA ALA A 558 -5.09 16.06 23.91
C ALA A 558 -4.45 16.12 25.34
N LEU A 559 -3.38 15.37 25.61
CA LEU A 559 -2.61 15.57 26.84
C LEU A 559 -1.75 16.84 26.74
N LYS A 560 -1.08 17.06 25.61
CA LYS A 560 -0.23 18.22 25.38
C LYS A 560 -1.02 19.51 25.22
N ALA A 561 -2.25 19.45 24.76
CA ALA A 561 -3.17 20.56 24.77
C ALA A 561 -3.31 21.22 26.16
N ALA A 562 -3.23 20.42 27.25
CA ALA A 562 -3.27 20.95 28.62
C ALA A 562 -2.14 21.93 28.92
N GLU A 563 -0.91 21.62 28.52
CA GLU A 563 0.27 22.48 28.72
C GLU A 563 0.14 23.79 27.91
N MET A 564 -0.36 23.72 26.68
CA MET A 564 -0.57 24.89 25.81
C MET A 564 -1.65 25.82 26.38
N LEU A 565 -2.75 25.24 26.83
CA LEU A 565 -3.88 25.99 27.41
C LEU A 565 -3.51 26.66 28.74
N GLU A 566 -2.73 26.01 29.58
CA GLU A 566 -2.24 26.57 30.84
C GLU A 566 -1.36 27.80 30.59
N GLN A 567 -0.50 27.77 29.58
CA GLN A 567 0.39 28.90 29.23
C GLN A 567 -0.36 30.19 28.88
N VAL A 568 -1.55 30.06 28.31
CA VAL A 568 -2.38 31.23 27.95
C VAL A 568 -3.42 31.60 29.01
N GLY A 569 -3.42 30.89 30.16
CA GLY A 569 -4.29 31.17 31.30
C GLY A 569 -5.74 30.66 31.09
N ALA A 570 -5.94 29.65 30.26
CA ALA A 570 -7.23 29.02 30.05
C ALA A 570 -7.77 28.36 31.34
N ASN A 571 -9.09 28.34 31.48
CA ASN A 571 -9.73 27.69 32.61
C ASN A 571 -9.51 26.16 32.55
N PRO A 572 -9.11 25.47 33.63
CA PRO A 572 -8.95 24.01 33.65
C PRO A 572 -10.20 23.22 33.18
N VAL A 573 -11.40 23.78 33.32
CA VAL A 573 -12.64 23.18 32.79
C VAL A 573 -12.60 23.12 31.26
N LEU A 574 -12.05 24.14 30.58
CA LEU A 574 -11.86 24.11 29.11
C LEU A 574 -10.92 22.97 28.71
N THR A 575 -9.79 22.82 29.41
CA THR A 575 -8.82 21.74 29.19
C THR A 575 -9.47 20.37 29.33
N ARG A 576 -10.23 20.16 30.41
CA ARG A 576 -10.96 18.90 30.62
C ARG A 576 -11.91 18.60 29.44
N CYS A 577 -12.72 19.57 29.04
CA CYS A 577 -13.69 19.38 27.96
C CYS A 577 -13.03 19.01 26.65
N ILE A 578 -11.92 19.66 26.31
CA ILE A 578 -11.10 19.34 25.14
C ILE A 578 -10.59 17.91 25.22
N GLN A 579 -10.04 17.50 26.33
CA GLN A 579 -9.45 16.17 26.51
C GLN A 579 -10.44 15.02 26.34
N THR A 580 -11.76 15.25 26.52
CA THR A 580 -12.75 14.17 26.46
C THR A 580 -12.96 13.59 25.07
N HIS A 581 -12.63 14.33 23.97
CA HIS A 581 -12.84 13.82 22.60
C HIS A 581 -11.91 12.64 22.27
N ASN A 582 -10.73 12.54 22.87
CA ASN A 582 -9.76 11.47 22.63
C ASN A 582 -9.76 10.38 23.74
N SER A 583 -10.74 10.37 24.62
CA SER A 583 -10.80 9.48 25.80
C SER A 583 -10.87 7.98 25.48
N ASP A 584 -11.30 7.59 24.28
CA ASP A 584 -11.36 6.20 23.83
C ASP A 584 -10.01 5.65 23.42
N LEU A 585 -9.20 6.50 22.85
CA LEU A 585 -7.86 6.14 22.39
C LEU A 585 -6.82 6.27 23.50
N ASN A 586 -7.01 7.21 24.44
CA ASN A 586 -6.11 7.40 25.58
C ASN A 586 -6.89 7.33 26.91
N LYS A 587 -6.72 6.22 27.64
CA LYS A 587 -7.40 5.94 28.92
C LYS A 587 -6.99 6.86 30.07
N ASN A 588 -5.95 7.67 29.92
CA ASN A 588 -5.56 8.67 30.91
C ASN A 588 -6.40 9.96 30.80
N LEU A 589 -7.21 10.11 29.77
CA LEU A 589 -8.05 11.26 29.55
C LEU A 589 -9.45 11.10 30.19
N PRO A 590 -10.09 12.19 30.61
CA PRO A 590 -11.45 12.14 31.16
C PRO A 590 -12.46 11.67 30.12
N VAL A 591 -13.46 10.91 30.55
CA VAL A 591 -14.58 10.50 29.69
C VAL A 591 -15.62 11.60 29.54
N PRO A 592 -16.38 11.63 28.42
CA PRO A 592 -17.50 12.55 28.25
C PRO A 592 -18.62 12.29 29.29
N GLU A 593 -18.83 13.24 30.21
CA GLU A 593 -19.86 13.15 31.24
C GLU A 593 -21.07 14.07 30.94
N CYS A 594 -20.81 15.34 30.58
CA CYS A 594 -21.85 16.30 30.30
C CYS A 594 -22.26 16.31 28.81
N LYS A 595 -23.40 16.97 28.49
CA LYS A 595 -23.94 17.02 27.14
C LYS A 595 -22.95 17.64 26.13
N MET A 596 -22.21 18.67 26.52
CA MET A 596 -21.22 19.32 25.67
C MET A 596 -20.10 18.36 25.26
N GLU A 597 -19.50 17.66 26.23
CA GLU A 597 -18.42 16.71 26.01
C GLU A 597 -18.89 15.55 25.11
N LYS A 598 -20.13 15.05 25.30
CA LYS A 598 -20.73 14.01 24.47
C LYS A 598 -20.98 14.47 23.02
N VAL A 599 -21.37 15.72 22.84
CA VAL A 599 -21.56 16.32 21.51
C VAL A 599 -20.21 16.50 20.80
N LEU A 600 -19.19 17.02 21.48
CA LEU A 600 -17.85 17.14 20.92
C LEU A 600 -17.36 15.76 20.43
N PHE A 601 -17.39 14.77 21.32
CA PHE A 601 -16.97 13.39 21.02
C PHE A 601 -17.69 12.78 19.80
N ALA A 602 -18.99 13.09 19.63
CA ALA A 602 -19.78 12.56 18.51
C ALA A 602 -19.56 13.31 17.18
N CYS A 603 -19.25 14.62 17.26
CA CYS A 603 -19.11 15.47 16.08
C CYS A 603 -17.72 15.43 15.46
N ASP A 604 -16.70 15.22 16.23
CA ASP A 604 -15.29 15.29 15.80
C ASP A 604 -15.02 14.37 14.60
N GLU A 605 -14.90 13.10 14.77
CA GLU A 605 -14.64 12.11 13.70
C GLU A 605 -15.71 12.12 12.59
N LEU A 606 -16.97 12.36 12.96
CA LEU A 606 -18.07 12.37 11.99
C LEU A 606 -18.03 13.58 11.06
N SER A 607 -17.64 14.75 11.56
CA SER A 607 -17.52 15.96 10.74
C SER A 607 -16.37 15.79 9.71
N GLY A 608 -15.25 15.21 10.11
CA GLY A 608 -14.14 14.89 9.22
C GLY A 608 -14.56 13.92 8.10
N LEU A 609 -15.33 12.88 8.45
CA LEU A 609 -15.85 11.93 7.45
C LEU A 609 -16.83 12.62 6.48
N ILE A 610 -17.71 13.48 6.96
CA ILE A 610 -18.64 14.24 6.11
C ILE A 610 -17.87 15.18 5.19
N GLN A 611 -16.88 15.92 5.69
CA GLN A 611 -16.05 16.80 4.89
C GLN A 611 -15.33 16.04 3.78
N ALA A 612 -14.70 14.90 4.09
CA ALA A 612 -14.09 14.03 3.09
C ALA A 612 -15.08 13.58 2.01
N CYS A 613 -16.33 13.26 2.39
CA CYS A 613 -17.38 12.94 1.43
C CYS A 613 -17.77 14.11 0.54
N VAL A 614 -17.86 15.31 1.12
CA VAL A 614 -18.26 16.56 0.43
C VAL A 614 -17.20 16.96 -0.59
N LEU A 615 -15.91 16.87 -0.23
CA LEU A 615 -14.79 17.21 -1.13
C LEU A 615 -14.74 16.33 -2.39
N MET A 616 -15.23 15.11 -2.31
CA MET A 616 -15.33 14.18 -3.45
C MET A 616 -16.52 14.46 -4.38
N ARG A 617 -17.37 15.42 -4.06
CA ARG A 617 -18.55 15.75 -4.87
C ARG A 617 -18.24 16.89 -5.84
N PRO A 618 -18.85 16.91 -7.03
CA PRO A 618 -18.71 18.03 -7.95
C PRO A 618 -19.12 19.38 -7.34
N SER A 619 -20.14 19.37 -6.47
CA SER A 619 -20.63 20.57 -5.78
C SER A 619 -19.66 21.09 -4.71
N LYS A 620 -18.78 20.24 -4.18
CA LYS A 620 -17.93 20.53 -3.00
C LYS A 620 -18.70 21.22 -1.84
N SER A 621 -20.02 20.98 -1.76
CA SER A 621 -20.92 21.60 -0.78
C SER A 621 -21.68 20.56 0.03
N VAL A 622 -21.86 20.84 1.32
CA VAL A 622 -22.67 20.01 2.21
C VAL A 622 -24.17 20.17 1.94
N GLN A 623 -24.58 21.24 1.22
CA GLN A 623 -25.99 21.59 1.02
C GLN A 623 -26.79 20.51 0.29
N ASP A 624 -26.20 19.82 -0.68
CA ASP A 624 -26.79 18.72 -1.43
C ASP A 624 -26.46 17.32 -0.86
N PHE A 625 -25.74 17.26 0.29
CA PHE A 625 -25.32 16.01 0.90
C PHE A 625 -26.44 15.32 1.69
N SER A 626 -26.49 13.98 1.68
CA SER A 626 -27.58 13.21 2.29
C SER A 626 -27.06 12.07 3.18
N VAL A 627 -27.87 11.69 4.18
CA VAL A 627 -27.61 10.53 5.06
C VAL A 627 -27.36 9.26 4.24
N LYS A 628 -28.11 9.03 3.14
CA LYS A 628 -27.92 7.87 2.27
C LYS A 628 -26.52 7.81 1.66
N SER A 629 -25.99 8.96 1.22
CA SER A 629 -24.64 9.06 0.68
C SER A 629 -23.60 8.78 1.76
N LEU A 630 -23.77 9.35 2.96
CA LEU A 630 -22.87 9.10 4.09
C LEU A 630 -22.85 7.63 4.50
N LYS A 631 -24.01 6.97 4.60
CA LYS A 631 -24.12 5.53 4.93
C LYS A 631 -23.34 4.65 3.95
N LYS A 632 -23.38 4.95 2.66
CA LYS A 632 -22.61 4.22 1.64
C LYS A 632 -21.09 4.37 1.91
N LYS A 633 -20.63 5.57 2.18
CA LYS A 633 -19.21 5.86 2.45
C LYS A 633 -18.75 5.39 3.85
N PHE A 634 -19.62 5.43 4.84
CA PHE A 634 -19.37 4.89 6.18
C PHE A 634 -19.04 3.38 6.15
N LYS A 635 -19.73 2.62 5.30
CA LYS A 635 -19.47 1.18 5.10
C LYS A 635 -18.18 0.88 4.35
N ASP A 636 -17.69 1.83 3.56
CA ASP A 636 -16.44 1.71 2.83
C ASP A 636 -15.26 2.04 3.77
N LYS A 637 -14.67 1.00 4.36
CA LYS A 637 -13.55 1.14 5.31
C LYS A 637 -12.26 1.67 4.68
N LYS A 638 -12.17 1.71 3.34
CA LYS A 638 -11.03 2.29 2.63
C LYS A 638 -11.18 3.80 2.45
N PHE A 639 -12.40 4.28 2.36
CA PHE A 639 -12.69 5.71 2.23
C PHE A 639 -12.46 6.41 3.57
N ALA A 640 -11.72 7.53 3.57
CA ALA A 640 -11.34 8.27 4.78
C ALA A 640 -10.87 7.31 5.90
N ALA A 641 -9.84 6.51 5.60
CA ALA A 641 -9.36 5.44 6.49
C ALA A 641 -8.81 5.95 7.84
N GLY A 642 -8.48 7.25 7.92
CA GLY A 642 -8.09 7.94 9.17
C GLY A 642 -9.25 8.13 10.14
N CYS A 643 -10.50 8.27 9.66
CA CYS A 643 -11.66 8.44 10.55
C CYS A 643 -12.03 7.13 11.25
N ASN A 644 -12.11 7.16 12.56
CA ASN A 644 -12.45 5.99 13.39
C ASN A 644 -13.96 5.77 13.45
N ARG A 645 -14.47 4.73 12.71
CA ARG A 645 -15.89 4.39 12.66
C ARG A 645 -16.45 3.90 13.99
N ASP A 646 -15.62 3.28 14.81
CA ASP A 646 -16.03 2.77 16.13
C ASP A 646 -16.28 3.95 17.07
N ASN A 647 -15.47 5.02 17.01
CA ASN A 647 -15.72 6.28 17.74
C ASN A 647 -17.01 6.94 17.29
N ILE A 648 -17.31 6.94 15.97
CA ILE A 648 -18.58 7.50 15.46
C ILE A 648 -19.80 6.71 16.01
N MET A 649 -19.74 5.37 15.98
CA MET A 649 -20.80 4.52 16.53
C MET A 649 -20.98 4.74 18.05
N ARG A 650 -19.87 4.86 18.77
CA ARG A 650 -19.91 5.16 20.20
C ARG A 650 -20.40 6.58 20.47
N GLY A 651 -20.06 7.56 19.60
CA GLY A 651 -20.60 8.92 19.65
C GLY A 651 -22.14 8.94 19.61
N ALA A 652 -22.75 8.07 18.78
CA ALA A 652 -24.21 7.89 18.78
C ALA A 652 -24.70 7.33 20.12
N ALA A 653 -24.07 6.26 20.60
CA ALA A 653 -24.47 5.57 21.83
C ALA A 653 -24.37 6.46 23.09
N VAL A 654 -23.29 7.24 23.28
CA VAL A 654 -23.15 8.14 24.45
C VAL A 654 -24.11 9.32 24.42
N ASN A 655 -24.70 9.61 23.27
CA ASN A 655 -25.76 10.64 23.12
C ASN A 655 -27.16 10.06 23.11
N ASP A 656 -27.33 8.75 23.38
CA ASP A 656 -28.63 8.02 23.35
C ASP A 656 -29.35 8.19 21.98
N MET A 657 -28.58 8.09 20.87
CA MET A 657 -29.07 8.27 19.50
C MET A 657 -28.80 7.03 18.65
N GLU A 658 -29.71 6.72 17.71
CA GLU A 658 -29.42 5.81 16.63
C GLU A 658 -28.38 6.43 15.67
N LEU A 659 -27.55 5.62 15.04
CA LEU A 659 -26.48 6.08 14.14
C LEU A 659 -27.01 6.95 12.98
N ASP A 660 -28.17 6.58 12.43
CA ASP A 660 -28.82 7.33 11.36
C ASP A 660 -29.30 8.71 11.82
N ASP A 661 -29.77 8.80 13.06
CA ASP A 661 -30.21 10.07 13.65
C ASP A 661 -29.01 10.98 13.96
N LEU A 662 -27.89 10.42 14.40
CA LEU A 662 -26.64 11.17 14.54
C LEU A 662 -26.17 11.71 13.18
N PHE A 663 -26.16 10.87 12.14
CA PHE A 663 -25.81 11.30 10.78
C PHE A 663 -26.69 12.45 10.28
N ALA A 664 -28.01 12.31 10.46
CA ALA A 664 -28.96 13.36 10.07
C ALA A 664 -28.72 14.66 10.84
N SER A 665 -28.53 14.57 12.15
CA SER A 665 -28.33 15.74 13.03
C SER A 665 -27.05 16.50 12.67
N VAL A 666 -25.92 15.80 12.45
CA VAL A 666 -24.66 16.48 12.14
C VAL A 666 -24.65 17.04 10.72
N ILE A 667 -25.23 16.35 9.73
CA ILE A 667 -25.40 16.87 8.36
C ILE A 667 -26.27 18.14 8.39
N GLU A 668 -27.37 18.14 9.13
CA GLU A 668 -28.24 19.32 9.27
C GLU A 668 -27.51 20.49 9.93
N ALA A 669 -26.77 20.20 11.01
CA ALA A 669 -25.98 21.21 11.70
C ALA A 669 -24.90 21.82 10.76
N MET A 670 -24.20 20.99 9.98
CA MET A 670 -23.21 21.47 9.00
C MET A 670 -23.86 22.32 7.90
N LYS A 671 -25.05 21.94 7.40
CA LYS A 671 -25.79 22.75 6.42
C LYS A 671 -26.20 24.11 6.96
N GLU A 672 -26.65 24.17 8.20
CA GLU A 672 -27.07 25.43 8.84
C GLU A 672 -25.89 26.37 9.18
N THR A 673 -24.70 25.78 9.40
CA THR A 673 -23.49 26.53 9.78
C THR A 673 -22.55 26.79 8.61
N ASP A 674 -22.84 26.24 7.42
CA ASP A 674 -22.06 26.45 6.19
C ASP A 674 -22.06 27.96 5.82
N PRO A 675 -20.90 28.63 5.71
CA PRO A 675 -20.84 30.03 5.32
C PRO A 675 -21.39 30.29 3.91
N ASP A 676 -21.38 29.28 3.03
CA ASP A 676 -21.83 29.39 1.64
C ASP A 676 -23.29 28.94 1.43
N LYS A 677 -24.06 28.67 2.50
CA LYS A 677 -25.43 28.15 2.40
C LYS A 677 -26.37 28.93 1.49
N ASP A 678 -26.19 30.24 1.41
CA ASP A 678 -27.06 31.15 0.62
C ASP A 678 -26.67 31.20 -0.86
N SER A 679 -25.44 30.83 -1.22
CA SER A 679 -24.96 30.75 -2.61
C SER A 679 -25.56 29.57 -3.39
N PHE A 680 -26.03 28.55 -2.70
CA PHE A 680 -26.63 27.35 -3.28
C PHE A 680 -28.15 27.44 -3.53
N GLN A 681 -28.81 28.48 -3.03
CA GLN A 681 -30.25 28.76 -3.23
C GLN A 681 -30.53 29.72 -4.40
N ALA A 682 -29.50 30.29 -5.03
CA ALA A 682 -29.57 31.15 -6.19
C ALA A 682 -29.23 30.45 -7.48
#